data_e911d1ca48b59c1bb7a4aaad7b4335d4
#
_entry.id   e911d1ca48b59c1bb7a4aaad7b4335d4
#
_cell.length_a   1.000
_cell.length_b   1.000
_cell.length_c   1.000
_cell.angle_alpha   90.00
_cell.angle_beta   90.00
_cell.angle_gamma   90.00
#
_symmetry.space_group_name_H-M   'P 1'
#
loop_
_entity.id
_entity.type
_entity.pdbx_description
1 polymer ?
#
loop_
_entity_poly.entity_id
_entity_poly.type
_entity_poly.pdbx_seq_one_letter_code
_entity_poly.pdbx_strand_id
1 'polypeptide(L)'
;MNTHFSDMENRSRARRTHGILISIVTTLLIVTQVSLAPIFSSTARADARINTLIRATLLGDSYSAGNGAGAYYGDKEAYRSHNNWAHKYVEWLNSQGTPTVLTNLAHSGNVTNDLTKSRGQIDEMSEDTNLVMFTIGGNDVNFSDIVKECFTLGLRDAKTCKEKVADANTKLESVKSNTLTILQKIDNKLKNDAQVILVGYPRLATNRNYILDNSGVRYDAGAGVRSLSDTSMGIQSTLVQEWNKSHPSLKVTYIDGVINTFDGHEPDPSPKHRNPQRWINEFLETEGKIKDNGQIESESSSDTNEFYHPNITGHAEIAKLIAEKVGVPTFNNQESSTKSDIDIAFVIDSTGSMKDNVGALRARVNEIMKQTEKGASSYRFALIDYKDHPKFNTQNYLARTDVDFTSDESTLEKGLDSLTYEGGNLGNTNASVYSGVMQAVNMKWRNGVKKIVVVIGDAPPRDPEPGTGYTAASVAKAAYEVDPVSVYGIDTGQLNSADFQTLVSSSTGTTANASSPDQVSDLVNKAISSELNKPFAWIQGPYVAKVGDPVDIDAAASHAVSGSLTSYEWDFNGDGVYDETGTSPRITHTFSQEFSGVIGLRVTQSDGQTAVATTQVDITDDGDNTPRDQDNCPDVSNWGQTDYDNDGVGDECDPDPGFPTQDKPGVCVVGENCPPDSGTPSTQPTPALSGGSTPTPAVAPAPTQTPTASPTTTASKRPLPNTGTNASRLIALAILGLLTGAAVLHYRRKVTS
;
A
#
# COMPACT_ATOMS: atom_id res chain seq x y z
N MET A 1 51.03 74.59 25.71
CA MET A 1 49.71 73.99 26.04
C MET A 1 49.02 73.56 24.77
N ASN A 2 49.76 73.20 23.73
CA ASN A 2 49.18 72.85 22.40
C ASN A 2 49.79 71.57 21.75
N THR A 3 50.34 70.66 22.57
CA THR A 3 50.94 69.40 22.03
C THR A 3 50.35 68.11 22.64
N HIS A 4 49.33 68.24 23.53
CA HIS A 4 48.70 67.05 24.12
C HIS A 4 47.32 66.64 23.60
N PHE A 5 46.76 67.42 22.69
CA PHE A 5 45.43 67.13 22.12
C PHE A 5 45.48 66.34 20.79
N SER A 6 46.63 66.34 20.08
CA SER A 6 46.71 65.57 18.79
C SER A 6 46.94 64.04 18.99
N ASP A 7 47.55 63.67 20.15
CA ASP A 7 47.86 62.25 20.40
C ASP A 7 46.64 61.42 20.89
N MET A 8 45.60 62.04 21.44
CA MET A 8 44.42 61.34 21.93
C MET A 8 43.40 61.10 20.73
N GLU A 9 43.36 61.94 19.76
CA GLU A 9 42.50 61.76 18.56
C GLU A 9 43.05 60.68 17.64
N ASN A 10 44.34 60.57 17.45
CA ASN A 10 45.00 59.51 16.71
C ASN A 10 44.88 58.11 17.35
N ARG A 11 44.89 58.03 18.67
CA ARG A 11 44.68 56.76 19.42
C ARG A 11 43.23 56.32 19.37
N SER A 12 42.26 57.23 19.34
CA SER A 12 40.81 56.86 19.19
C SER A 12 40.43 56.44 17.76
N ARG A 13 41.05 57.04 16.73
CA ARG A 13 40.89 56.63 15.33
C ARG A 13 41.54 55.27 15.05
N ALA A 14 42.72 54.97 15.59
CA ALA A 14 43.36 53.66 15.44
C ALA A 14 42.60 52.55 16.15
N ARG A 15 41.96 52.81 17.31
CA ARG A 15 41.10 51.81 17.99
C ARG A 15 39.76 51.60 17.28
N ARG A 16 39.17 52.63 16.66
CA ARG A 16 37.95 52.48 15.84
C ARG A 16 38.21 51.75 14.51
N THR A 17 39.33 51.97 13.84
CA THR A 17 39.68 51.24 12.61
C THR A 17 40.01 49.75 12.89
N HIS A 18 40.66 49.43 14.01
CA HIS A 18 40.90 48.04 14.40
C HIS A 18 39.61 47.32 14.85
N GLY A 19 38.69 48.01 15.52
CA GLY A 19 37.38 47.44 15.89
C GLY A 19 36.50 47.16 14.67
N ILE A 20 36.51 48.02 13.65
CA ILE A 20 35.77 47.83 12.40
C ILE A 20 36.41 46.74 11.54
N LEU A 21 37.75 46.64 11.50
CA LEU A 21 38.45 45.58 10.77
C LEU A 21 38.20 44.18 11.39
N ILE A 22 38.21 44.08 12.72
CA ILE A 22 37.93 42.84 13.45
C ILE A 22 36.45 42.44 13.27
N SER A 23 35.52 43.40 13.26
CA SER A 23 34.11 43.12 13.01
C SER A 23 33.83 42.69 11.53
N ILE A 24 34.54 43.28 10.57
CA ILE A 24 34.42 42.88 9.16
C ILE A 24 35.06 41.51 8.90
N VAL A 25 36.22 41.23 9.55
CA VAL A 25 36.86 39.90 9.41
C VAL A 25 36.08 38.81 10.13
N THR A 26 35.46 39.09 11.30
CA THR A 26 34.59 38.11 11.98
C THR A 26 33.28 37.92 11.22
N THR A 27 32.68 38.96 10.64
CA THR A 27 31.48 38.82 9.81
C THR A 27 31.81 38.13 8.47
N LEU A 28 32.96 38.36 7.88
CA LEU A 28 33.42 37.64 6.69
C LEU A 28 33.75 36.16 6.99
N LEU A 29 34.31 35.84 8.16
CA LEU A 29 34.58 34.48 8.60
C LEU A 29 33.32 33.73 8.99
N ILE A 30 32.28 34.39 9.50
CA ILE A 30 30.96 33.77 9.75
C ILE A 30 30.22 33.55 8.44
N VAL A 31 30.29 34.47 7.49
CA VAL A 31 29.72 34.30 6.16
C VAL A 31 30.47 33.23 5.34
N THR A 32 31.79 33.06 5.56
CA THR A 32 32.52 31.95 4.87
C THR A 32 32.40 30.62 5.56
N GLN A 33 31.99 30.55 6.84
CA GLN A 33 31.69 29.25 7.50
C GLN A 33 30.27 28.80 7.29
N VAL A 34 29.31 29.69 6.98
CA VAL A 34 27.95 29.31 6.54
C VAL A 34 27.92 28.94 5.04
N SER A 35 28.94 29.35 4.24
CA SER A 35 29.08 28.98 2.82
C SER A 35 29.99 27.76 2.57
N LEU A 36 30.42 27.05 3.62
CA LEU A 36 31.12 25.75 3.53
C LEU A 36 30.26 24.59 4.08
N ALA A 37 28.95 24.74 4.16
CA ALA A 37 28.10 23.58 3.85
C ALA A 37 28.47 23.19 2.41
N PRO A 38 28.76 21.92 2.12
CA PRO A 38 28.96 21.53 0.75
C PRO A 38 27.66 21.91 0.04
N ILE A 39 27.71 22.98 -0.74
CA ILE A 39 26.87 23.08 -1.89
C ILE A 39 27.34 21.87 -2.72
N PHE A 40 26.69 20.73 -2.52
CA PHE A 40 26.45 19.87 -3.63
C PHE A 40 25.60 20.70 -4.58
N SER A 41 26.23 21.63 -5.31
CA SER A 41 25.80 21.86 -6.66
C SER A 41 25.76 20.45 -7.25
N SER A 42 24.61 19.84 -7.23
CA SER A 42 24.22 19.00 -8.30
C SER A 42 24.39 19.90 -9.54
N THR A 43 25.61 19.98 -10.08
CA THR A 43 25.70 20.08 -11.52
C THR A 43 24.82 18.92 -11.94
N ALA A 44 23.58 19.24 -12.32
CA ALA A 44 22.80 18.38 -13.14
C ALA A 44 23.77 17.95 -14.24
N ARG A 45 24.34 16.79 -14.08
CA ARG A 45 24.95 16.07 -15.15
C ARG A 45 23.77 15.79 -16.05
N ALA A 46 23.56 16.66 -17.00
CA ALA A 46 22.74 16.44 -18.16
C ALA A 46 23.44 15.39 -19.06
N ASP A 47 23.80 14.27 -18.47
CA ASP A 47 23.87 13.00 -19.16
C ASP A 47 22.57 12.31 -18.75
N ALA A 48 21.56 12.46 -19.59
CA ALA A 48 20.33 11.69 -19.53
C ALA A 48 20.65 10.20 -19.67
N ARG A 49 21.15 9.58 -18.60
CA ARG A 49 20.81 8.21 -18.33
C ARG A 49 19.36 8.27 -17.92
N ILE A 50 18.46 8.04 -18.85
CA ILE A 50 17.09 7.70 -18.54
C ILE A 50 17.23 6.38 -17.77
N ASN A 51 17.19 6.49 -16.45
CA ASN A 51 17.23 5.32 -15.59
C ASN A 51 15.97 4.54 -15.90
N THR A 52 16.14 3.29 -16.26
CA THR A 52 15.02 2.38 -16.51
C THR A 52 14.07 2.41 -15.32
N LEU A 53 12.77 2.51 -15.59
CA LEU A 53 11.73 2.47 -14.57
C LEU A 53 11.85 1.18 -13.75
N ILE A 54 12.05 1.30 -12.43
CA ILE A 54 12.01 0.16 -11.52
C ILE A 54 10.55 -0.14 -11.17
N ARG A 55 10.14 -1.38 -11.44
CA ARG A 55 8.87 -1.93 -10.97
C ARG A 55 9.12 -2.76 -9.74
N ALA A 56 8.92 -2.13 -8.59
CA ALA A 56 9.06 -2.78 -7.31
C ALA A 56 7.74 -3.44 -6.90
N THR A 57 7.80 -4.67 -6.40
CA THR A 57 6.67 -5.32 -5.74
C THR A 57 7.05 -5.71 -4.33
N LEU A 58 6.24 -5.27 -3.37
CA LEU A 58 6.36 -5.63 -1.97
C LEU A 58 5.40 -6.79 -1.68
N LEU A 59 5.96 -7.91 -1.25
CA LEU A 59 5.25 -9.08 -0.77
C LEU A 59 5.45 -9.20 0.74
N GLY A 60 4.81 -10.19 1.36
CA GLY A 60 5.14 -10.61 2.70
C GLY A 60 4.02 -10.41 3.72
N ASP A 61 4.42 -10.30 4.97
CA ASP A 61 3.58 -10.25 6.15
C ASP A 61 3.42 -8.83 6.73
N SER A 62 3.01 -8.72 7.98
CA SER A 62 2.79 -7.46 8.69
C SER A 62 4.02 -6.54 8.75
N TYR A 63 5.23 -7.09 8.84
CA TYR A 63 6.47 -6.29 8.84
C TYR A 63 6.78 -5.68 7.47
N SER A 64 6.30 -6.28 6.38
CA SER A 64 6.31 -5.69 5.04
C SER A 64 5.14 -4.73 4.85
N ALA A 65 3.92 -5.12 5.27
CA ALA A 65 2.74 -4.28 5.13
C ALA A 65 2.93 -2.93 5.82
N GLY A 66 3.49 -2.92 7.02
CA GLY A 66 3.82 -1.72 7.78
C GLY A 66 3.00 -1.55 9.05
N ASN A 67 2.53 -2.67 9.61
CA ASN A 67 1.87 -2.64 10.92
C ASN A 67 2.72 -1.84 11.92
N GLY A 68 2.06 -1.01 12.73
CA GLY A 68 2.72 -0.19 13.74
C GLY A 68 3.29 1.14 13.21
N ALA A 69 3.08 1.50 11.93
CA ALA A 69 3.61 2.73 11.36
C ALA A 69 2.53 3.74 10.94
N GLY A 70 1.24 3.46 11.15
CA GLY A 70 0.13 4.33 10.81
C GLY A 70 0.02 4.66 9.33
N ALA A 71 -0.78 5.66 8.98
CA ALA A 71 -1.07 6.05 7.59
C ALA A 71 -1.42 4.82 6.72
N TYR A 72 -2.34 4.01 7.21
CA TYR A 72 -2.79 2.79 6.56
C TYR A 72 -3.73 3.09 5.40
N TYR A 73 -3.73 2.20 4.39
CA TYR A 73 -4.55 2.36 3.21
C TYR A 73 -5.03 1.03 2.61
N GLY A 74 -6.12 1.11 1.85
CA GLY A 74 -6.67 -0.01 1.09
C GLY A 74 -7.43 -1.00 1.95
N ASP A 75 -7.16 -2.29 1.80
CA ASP A 75 -7.78 -3.35 2.58
C ASP A 75 -7.42 -3.24 4.07
N LYS A 76 -8.43 -3.06 4.93
CA LYS A 76 -8.24 -2.85 6.37
C LYS A 76 -7.50 -4.01 7.04
N GLU A 77 -7.76 -5.25 6.63
CA GLU A 77 -7.08 -6.43 7.19
C GLU A 77 -5.60 -6.53 6.78
N ALA A 78 -5.21 -5.84 5.71
CA ALA A 78 -3.83 -5.90 5.21
C ALA A 78 -2.85 -5.01 5.97
N TYR A 79 -3.31 -3.93 6.63
CA TYR A 79 -2.48 -2.96 7.36
C TYR A 79 -1.31 -2.40 6.52
N ARG A 80 -1.57 -2.07 5.26
CA ARG A 80 -0.57 -1.47 4.37
C ARG A 80 -0.36 -0.02 4.74
N SER A 81 0.87 0.34 5.09
CA SER A 81 1.23 1.69 5.52
C SER A 81 2.11 2.41 4.50
N HIS A 82 1.86 3.72 4.27
CA HIS A 82 2.78 4.60 3.54
C HIS A 82 4.11 4.80 4.26
N ASN A 83 4.15 4.60 5.57
CA ASN A 83 5.36 4.72 6.37
C ASN A 83 6.20 3.44 6.40
N ASN A 84 5.83 2.37 5.69
CA ASN A 84 6.61 1.15 5.68
C ASN A 84 7.99 1.35 5.00
N TRP A 85 8.90 0.47 5.33
CA TRP A 85 10.30 0.55 4.86
C TRP A 85 10.44 0.49 3.33
N ALA A 86 9.52 -0.17 2.63
CA ALA A 86 9.58 -0.29 1.16
C ALA A 86 9.17 1.02 0.48
N HIS A 87 8.12 1.72 0.95
CA HIS A 87 7.78 3.06 0.47
C HIS A 87 8.94 4.02 0.69
N LYS A 88 9.52 4.04 1.88
CA LYS A 88 10.67 4.93 2.19
C LYS A 88 11.91 4.62 1.35
N TYR A 89 12.16 3.35 1.03
CA TYR A 89 13.24 2.99 0.11
C TYR A 89 12.95 3.43 -1.34
N VAL A 90 11.71 3.29 -1.80
CA VAL A 90 11.27 3.80 -3.12
C VAL A 90 11.35 5.32 -3.20
N GLU A 91 10.93 6.04 -2.17
CA GLU A 91 11.12 7.49 -2.06
C GLU A 91 12.61 7.88 -2.19
N TRP A 92 13.49 7.12 -1.52
CA TRP A 92 14.93 7.32 -1.65
C TRP A 92 15.41 7.05 -3.09
N LEU A 93 14.99 5.95 -3.75
CA LEU A 93 15.36 5.66 -5.15
C LEU A 93 14.89 6.78 -6.09
N ASN A 94 13.67 7.27 -5.94
CA ASN A 94 13.14 8.41 -6.69
C ASN A 94 13.96 9.68 -6.44
N SER A 95 14.42 9.90 -5.20
CA SER A 95 15.30 11.03 -4.87
C SER A 95 16.69 10.93 -5.51
N GLN A 96 17.16 9.72 -5.83
CA GLN A 96 18.40 9.48 -6.57
C GLN A 96 18.23 9.64 -8.10
N GLY A 97 17.04 10.05 -8.56
CA GLY A 97 16.72 10.17 -9.98
C GLY A 97 16.49 8.82 -10.66
N THR A 98 16.13 7.80 -9.93
CA THR A 98 15.78 6.46 -10.43
C THR A 98 14.27 6.28 -10.32
N PRO A 99 13.50 6.49 -11.40
CA PRO A 99 12.05 6.35 -11.39
C PRO A 99 11.66 4.96 -10.89
N THR A 100 10.88 4.90 -9.83
CA THR A 100 10.49 3.64 -9.19
C THR A 100 9.03 3.70 -8.81
N VAL A 101 8.24 2.73 -9.26
CA VAL A 101 6.85 2.52 -8.87
C VAL A 101 6.75 1.32 -7.95
N LEU A 102 5.88 1.38 -6.93
CA LEU A 102 5.70 0.32 -5.96
C LEU A 102 4.28 -0.26 -6.04
N THR A 103 4.19 -1.57 -6.19
CA THR A 103 2.96 -2.34 -5.96
C THR A 103 3.08 -3.05 -4.62
N ASN A 104 2.23 -2.71 -3.66
CA ASN A 104 2.23 -3.32 -2.34
C ASN A 104 1.16 -4.42 -2.26
N LEU A 105 1.59 -5.68 -2.23
CA LEU A 105 0.75 -6.88 -2.08
C LEU A 105 0.89 -7.51 -0.68
N ALA A 106 1.73 -6.95 0.19
CA ALA A 106 1.91 -7.46 1.55
C ALA A 106 0.59 -7.42 2.34
N HIS A 107 0.45 -8.34 3.28
CA HIS A 107 -0.78 -8.47 4.06
C HIS A 107 -0.46 -8.93 5.48
N SER A 108 -0.99 -8.23 6.47
CA SER A 108 -0.87 -8.61 7.89
C SER A 108 -1.30 -10.06 8.11
N GLY A 109 -0.61 -10.77 8.99
CA GLY A 109 -0.91 -12.16 9.35
C GLY A 109 -0.51 -13.24 8.34
N ASN A 110 -0.03 -12.88 7.15
CA ASN A 110 0.31 -13.87 6.13
C ASN A 110 1.49 -14.78 6.55
N VAL A 111 1.36 -16.04 6.19
CA VAL A 111 2.41 -17.07 6.30
C VAL A 111 3.02 -17.37 4.93
N THR A 112 4.13 -18.11 4.91
CA THR A 112 4.84 -18.48 3.66
C THR A 112 3.93 -19.09 2.59
N ASN A 113 2.91 -19.86 3.00
CA ASN A 113 1.95 -20.47 2.09
C ASN A 113 1.04 -19.44 1.40
N ASP A 114 0.75 -18.31 2.02
CA ASP A 114 -0.11 -17.28 1.44
C ASP A 114 0.56 -16.59 0.25
N LEU A 115 1.88 -16.53 0.23
CA LEU A 115 2.63 -16.04 -0.93
C LEU A 115 2.56 -17.02 -2.11
N THR A 116 2.53 -18.33 -1.82
CA THR A 116 2.72 -19.40 -2.82
C THR A 116 1.46 -20.13 -3.22
N LYS A 117 0.33 -20.03 -2.48
CA LYS A 117 -0.95 -20.65 -2.83
C LYS A 117 -1.49 -20.09 -4.16
N SER A 118 -2.43 -20.81 -4.77
CA SER A 118 -3.17 -20.29 -5.93
C SER A 118 -3.90 -18.99 -5.58
N ARG A 119 -3.75 -17.97 -6.41
CA ARG A 119 -4.18 -16.59 -6.18
C ARG A 119 -3.54 -15.98 -4.93
N GLY A 120 -2.33 -16.42 -4.58
CA GLY A 120 -1.50 -15.81 -3.55
C GLY A 120 -0.74 -14.62 -4.09
N GLN A 121 0.02 -13.95 -3.21
CA GLN A 121 0.71 -12.70 -3.54
C GLN A 121 1.62 -12.83 -4.78
N ILE A 122 2.32 -13.97 -4.97
CA ILE A 122 3.18 -14.18 -6.15
C ILE A 122 2.36 -14.31 -7.42
N ASP A 123 1.17 -14.94 -7.38
CA ASP A 123 0.31 -15.04 -8.55
C ASP A 123 -0.23 -13.66 -8.99
N GLU A 124 -0.42 -12.74 -8.04
CA GLU A 124 -0.87 -11.36 -8.30
C GLU A 124 0.26 -10.43 -8.75
N MET A 125 1.51 -10.76 -8.42
CA MET A 125 2.68 -9.99 -8.84
C MET A 125 2.80 -9.96 -10.37
N SER A 126 3.13 -8.79 -10.95
CA SER A 126 3.41 -8.69 -12.40
C SER A 126 4.66 -9.46 -12.80
N GLU A 127 4.63 -10.10 -13.97
CA GLU A 127 5.79 -10.78 -14.57
C GLU A 127 6.91 -9.79 -14.96
N ASP A 128 6.60 -8.50 -15.10
CA ASP A 128 7.54 -7.44 -15.44
C ASP A 128 8.15 -6.78 -14.19
N THR A 129 7.85 -7.28 -13.00
CA THR A 129 8.52 -6.85 -11.76
C THR A 129 10.01 -7.12 -11.87
N ASN A 130 10.83 -6.11 -11.57
CA ASN A 130 12.29 -6.24 -11.59
C ASN A 130 12.95 -6.06 -10.21
N LEU A 131 12.17 -5.63 -9.21
CA LEU A 131 12.59 -5.57 -7.81
C LEU A 131 11.51 -6.17 -6.91
N VAL A 132 11.78 -7.32 -6.31
CA VAL A 132 10.88 -7.95 -5.33
C VAL A 132 11.44 -7.74 -3.93
N MET A 133 10.59 -7.32 -3.00
CA MET A 133 10.98 -7.03 -1.61
C MET A 133 10.03 -7.75 -0.67
N PHE A 134 10.52 -8.35 0.43
CA PHE A 134 9.62 -8.94 1.43
C PHE A 134 10.29 -9.29 2.76
N THR A 135 9.45 -9.36 3.82
CA THR A 135 9.66 -10.12 5.05
C THR A 135 8.69 -11.29 5.06
N ILE A 136 9.06 -12.46 5.59
CA ILE A 136 8.14 -13.60 5.75
C ILE A 136 8.67 -14.65 6.74
N GLY A 137 7.76 -15.33 7.41
CA GLY A 137 8.06 -16.47 8.25
C GLY A 137 7.80 -16.27 9.74
N GLY A 138 7.55 -15.02 10.16
CA GLY A 138 7.20 -14.71 11.56
C GLY A 138 5.90 -15.41 12.00
N ASN A 139 4.87 -15.37 11.17
CA ASN A 139 3.60 -16.00 11.46
C ASN A 139 3.65 -17.54 11.37
N ASP A 140 4.52 -18.11 10.53
CA ASP A 140 4.74 -19.57 10.47
C ASP A 140 5.24 -20.13 11.80
N VAL A 141 6.02 -19.34 12.57
CA VAL A 141 6.52 -19.71 13.89
C VAL A 141 5.59 -19.28 15.03
N ASN A 142 4.37 -18.80 14.73
CA ASN A 142 3.40 -18.31 15.69
C ASN A 142 3.89 -17.10 16.50
N PHE A 143 4.37 -16.07 15.79
CA PHE A 143 4.89 -14.83 16.37
C PHE A 143 3.94 -14.20 17.42
N SER A 144 2.64 -14.08 17.12
CA SER A 144 1.65 -13.48 18.02
C SER A 144 1.49 -14.27 19.33
N ASP A 145 1.56 -15.59 19.28
CA ASP A 145 1.53 -16.42 20.51
C ASP A 145 2.77 -16.16 21.37
N ILE A 146 3.95 -15.98 20.77
CA ILE A 146 5.17 -15.66 21.51
C ILE A 146 5.03 -14.29 22.20
N VAL A 147 4.57 -13.27 21.49
CA VAL A 147 4.33 -11.94 22.06
C VAL A 147 3.34 -12.02 23.23
N LYS A 148 2.20 -12.67 23.00
CA LYS A 148 1.14 -12.84 23.98
C LYS A 148 1.63 -13.54 25.26
N GLU A 149 2.24 -14.68 25.11
CA GLU A 149 2.58 -15.55 26.26
C GLU A 149 3.91 -15.15 26.93
N CYS A 150 4.77 -14.39 26.24
CA CYS A 150 6.03 -13.95 26.82
C CYS A 150 5.97 -12.51 27.37
N PHE A 151 5.20 -11.61 26.76
CA PHE A 151 5.34 -10.19 27.03
C PHE A 151 4.04 -9.48 27.45
N THR A 152 2.85 -10.00 27.07
CA THR A 152 1.59 -9.29 27.31
C THR A 152 1.12 -9.43 28.75
N LEU A 153 0.87 -8.30 29.43
CA LEU A 153 0.34 -8.25 30.79
C LEU A 153 -0.98 -9.04 30.91
N GLY A 154 -1.15 -9.74 32.01
CA GLY A 154 -2.33 -10.57 32.26
C GLY A 154 -2.38 -11.89 31.48
N LEU A 155 -1.57 -12.05 30.43
CA LEU A 155 -1.53 -13.26 29.59
C LEU A 155 -0.22 -14.03 29.76
N ARG A 156 0.90 -13.36 29.98
CA ARG A 156 2.24 -13.95 30.05
C ARG A 156 2.36 -15.06 31.10
N ASP A 157 3.10 -16.10 30.74
CA ASP A 157 3.31 -17.30 31.57
C ASP A 157 4.67 -17.92 31.25
N ALA A 158 5.51 -18.18 32.26
CA ALA A 158 6.86 -18.69 32.10
C ALA A 158 6.93 -20.05 31.39
N LYS A 159 6.02 -20.95 31.71
CA LYS A 159 5.97 -22.28 31.13
C LYS A 159 5.51 -22.21 29.67
N THR A 160 4.40 -21.55 29.43
CA THR A 160 3.81 -21.42 28.09
C THR A 160 4.73 -20.64 27.15
N CYS A 161 5.31 -19.53 27.61
CA CYS A 161 6.32 -18.79 26.84
C CYS A 161 7.50 -19.69 26.42
N LYS A 162 8.07 -20.47 27.37
CA LYS A 162 9.15 -21.42 27.08
C LYS A 162 8.74 -22.46 26.02
N GLU A 163 7.54 -23.00 26.13
CA GLU A 163 6.99 -23.99 25.20
C GLU A 163 6.79 -23.37 23.80
N LYS A 164 6.24 -22.13 23.69
CA LYS A 164 6.04 -21.44 22.42
C LYS A 164 7.36 -21.12 21.72
N VAL A 165 8.38 -20.63 22.45
CA VAL A 165 9.71 -20.37 21.89
C VAL A 165 10.37 -21.68 21.44
N ALA A 166 10.23 -22.77 22.17
CA ALA A 166 10.75 -24.07 21.77
C ALA A 166 10.05 -24.61 20.51
N ASP A 167 8.71 -24.50 20.43
CA ASP A 167 7.93 -24.89 19.25
C ASP A 167 8.36 -24.08 18.01
N ALA A 168 8.49 -22.76 18.15
CA ALA A 168 8.98 -21.88 17.09
C ALA A 168 10.34 -22.31 16.53
N ASN A 169 11.29 -22.66 17.41
CA ASN A 169 12.59 -23.16 16.99
C ASN A 169 12.49 -24.42 16.12
N THR A 170 11.53 -25.31 16.40
CA THR A 170 11.34 -26.54 15.59
C THR A 170 10.81 -26.26 14.19
N LYS A 171 10.15 -25.11 13.99
CA LYS A 171 9.55 -24.70 12.71
C LYS A 171 10.51 -23.96 11.76
N LEU A 172 11.67 -23.49 12.24
CA LEU A 172 12.59 -22.66 11.47
C LEU A 172 13.08 -23.36 10.18
N GLU A 173 13.34 -24.67 10.21
CA GLU A 173 13.73 -25.42 9.00
C GLU A 173 12.58 -25.53 7.98
N SER A 174 11.33 -25.57 8.42
CA SER A 174 10.17 -25.49 7.53
C SER A 174 10.05 -24.12 6.90
N VAL A 175 10.26 -23.04 7.65
CA VAL A 175 10.32 -21.68 7.13
C VAL A 175 11.40 -21.54 6.07
N LYS A 176 12.60 -22.09 6.32
CA LYS A 176 13.70 -22.16 5.32
C LYS A 176 13.22 -22.83 4.01
N SER A 177 12.62 -24.00 4.11
CA SER A 177 12.16 -24.77 2.94
C SER A 177 11.05 -24.03 2.18
N ASN A 178 10.13 -23.38 2.90
CA ASN A 178 9.07 -22.60 2.29
C ASN A 178 9.60 -21.33 1.62
N THR A 179 10.59 -20.66 2.24
CA THR A 179 11.25 -19.50 1.63
C THR A 179 11.98 -19.86 0.33
N LEU A 180 12.62 -21.05 0.26
CA LEU A 180 13.17 -21.58 -1.00
C LEU A 180 12.07 -21.76 -2.05
N THR A 181 10.90 -22.26 -1.66
CA THR A 181 9.76 -22.41 -2.59
C THR A 181 9.25 -21.06 -3.08
N ILE A 182 9.24 -20.03 -2.23
CA ILE A 182 8.91 -18.65 -2.61
C ILE A 182 9.89 -18.16 -3.66
N LEU A 183 11.20 -18.25 -3.41
CA LEU A 183 12.24 -17.82 -4.35
C LEU A 183 12.12 -18.55 -5.71
N GLN A 184 11.88 -19.85 -5.70
CA GLN A 184 11.69 -20.64 -6.91
C GLN A 184 10.46 -20.19 -7.71
N LYS A 185 9.34 -19.87 -7.04
CA LYS A 185 8.16 -19.38 -7.73
C LYS A 185 8.34 -17.97 -8.28
N ILE A 186 9.08 -17.11 -7.58
CA ILE A 186 9.46 -15.78 -8.06
C ILE A 186 10.33 -15.91 -9.32
N ASP A 187 11.38 -16.76 -9.28
CA ASP A 187 12.28 -16.99 -10.41
C ASP A 187 11.54 -17.52 -11.65
N ASN A 188 10.59 -18.44 -11.46
CA ASN A 188 9.77 -18.98 -12.54
C ASN A 188 8.76 -17.98 -13.12
N LYS A 189 8.34 -16.98 -12.35
CA LYS A 189 7.35 -16.01 -12.79
C LYS A 189 7.95 -14.83 -13.54
N LEU A 190 9.13 -14.37 -13.11
CA LEU A 190 9.73 -13.16 -13.65
C LEU A 190 10.37 -13.41 -15.01
N LYS A 191 10.11 -12.52 -15.97
CA LYS A 191 10.63 -12.61 -17.34
C LYS A 191 11.99 -11.95 -17.51
N ASN A 192 12.32 -10.99 -16.65
CA ASN A 192 13.49 -10.13 -16.79
C ASN A 192 14.53 -10.41 -15.70
N ASP A 193 15.73 -9.92 -15.92
CA ASP A 193 16.77 -9.81 -14.90
C ASP A 193 16.19 -9.01 -13.70
N ALA A 194 15.95 -9.71 -12.60
CA ALA A 194 15.31 -9.16 -11.43
C ALA A 194 16.17 -9.33 -10.19
N GLN A 195 15.93 -8.54 -9.17
CA GLN A 195 16.58 -8.65 -7.87
C GLN A 195 15.54 -8.85 -6.77
N VAL A 196 15.95 -9.60 -5.75
CA VAL A 196 15.14 -9.83 -4.56
C VAL A 196 15.83 -9.27 -3.34
N ILE A 197 15.11 -8.53 -2.52
CA ILE A 197 15.52 -8.05 -1.20
C ILE A 197 14.69 -8.79 -0.16
N LEU A 198 15.33 -9.72 0.55
CA LEU A 198 14.74 -10.39 1.71
C LEU A 198 15.18 -9.64 2.97
N VAL A 199 14.24 -9.09 3.73
CA VAL A 199 14.51 -8.31 4.93
C VAL A 199 14.37 -9.19 6.18
N GLY A 200 15.34 -9.09 7.09
CA GLY A 200 15.31 -9.80 8.36
C GLY A 200 14.41 -9.10 9.40
N TYR A 201 14.10 -9.80 10.48
CA TYR A 201 13.35 -9.25 11.60
C TYR A 201 14.30 -8.73 12.69
N PRO A 202 13.92 -7.70 13.45
CA PRO A 202 14.65 -7.26 14.64
C PRO A 202 14.47 -8.26 15.80
N ARG A 203 15.25 -8.08 16.87
CA ARG A 203 14.96 -8.74 18.14
C ARG A 203 13.76 -8.08 18.82
N LEU A 204 13.00 -8.86 19.56
CA LEU A 204 11.77 -8.39 20.23
C LEU A 204 11.96 -8.00 21.69
N ALA A 205 13.18 -7.99 22.20
CA ALA A 205 13.47 -7.59 23.56
C ALA A 205 14.90 -7.09 23.67
N THR A 206 15.10 -6.05 24.50
CA THR A 206 16.42 -5.54 24.87
C THR A 206 17.30 -6.62 25.49
N ASN A 207 18.63 -6.35 25.53
CA ASN A 207 19.62 -7.25 26.15
C ASN A 207 19.59 -7.26 27.68
N ARG A 208 18.45 -6.95 28.29
CA ARG A 208 18.24 -7.07 29.75
C ARG A 208 17.66 -8.43 30.08
N ASN A 209 17.97 -8.90 31.30
CA ASN A 209 17.35 -10.13 31.82
C ASN A 209 15.85 -9.87 32.01
N TYR A 210 15.03 -10.60 31.27
CA TYR A 210 13.59 -10.58 31.40
C TYR A 210 13.10 -11.97 31.77
N ILE A 211 13.08 -12.23 33.08
CA ILE A 211 12.83 -13.54 33.65
C ILE A 211 11.42 -13.58 34.21
N LEU A 212 10.59 -14.42 33.61
CA LEU A 212 9.29 -14.79 34.15
C LEU A 212 9.45 -15.92 35.19
N ASP A 213 8.71 -15.86 36.30
CA ASP A 213 8.68 -16.89 37.34
C ASP A 213 7.24 -17.15 37.79
N ASN A 214 6.76 -18.36 37.57
CA ASN A 214 5.45 -18.79 38.04
C ASN A 214 5.38 -20.32 38.15
N SER A 215 4.56 -20.85 39.06
CA SER A 215 4.24 -22.29 39.20
C SER A 215 5.47 -23.20 39.22
N GLY A 216 6.61 -22.72 39.75
CA GLY A 216 7.87 -23.45 39.83
C GLY A 216 8.67 -23.48 38.49
N VAL A 217 8.25 -22.75 37.49
CA VAL A 217 8.99 -22.54 36.23
C VAL A 217 9.58 -21.15 36.22
N ARG A 218 10.90 -21.10 36.05
CA ARG A 218 11.67 -19.86 35.85
C ARG A 218 12.28 -19.86 34.47
N TYR A 219 12.00 -18.84 33.65
CA TYR A 219 12.42 -18.78 32.27
C TYR A 219 12.82 -17.35 31.87
N ASP A 220 14.03 -17.20 31.33
CA ASP A 220 14.43 -15.93 30.71
C ASP A 220 13.80 -15.82 29.33
N ALA A 221 12.63 -15.21 29.28
CA ALA A 221 11.84 -15.02 28.06
C ALA A 221 12.56 -14.07 27.08
N GLY A 222 13.22 -13.02 27.59
CA GLY A 222 13.99 -12.10 26.76
C GLY A 222 15.14 -12.80 26.03
N ALA A 223 15.95 -13.58 26.77
CA ALA A 223 17.04 -14.35 26.18
C ALA A 223 16.56 -15.40 25.19
N GLY A 224 15.45 -16.10 25.51
CA GLY A 224 14.87 -17.11 24.65
C GLY A 224 14.39 -16.55 23.31
N VAL A 225 13.69 -15.42 23.32
CA VAL A 225 13.18 -14.78 22.10
C VAL A 225 14.31 -14.16 21.28
N ARG A 226 15.32 -13.54 21.93
CA ARG A 226 16.52 -13.05 21.20
C ARG A 226 17.26 -14.18 20.49
N SER A 227 17.45 -15.34 21.18
CA SER A 227 18.10 -16.51 20.59
C SER A 227 17.31 -17.07 19.38
N LEU A 228 15.98 -17.04 19.42
CA LEU A 228 15.14 -17.44 18.30
C LEU A 228 15.37 -16.50 17.08
N SER A 229 15.41 -15.18 17.31
CA SER A 229 15.68 -14.19 16.26
C SER A 229 17.08 -14.40 15.64
N ASP A 230 18.11 -14.59 16.47
CA ASP A 230 19.48 -14.83 15.99
C ASP A 230 19.60 -16.14 15.19
N THR A 231 18.92 -17.20 15.63
CA THR A 231 18.89 -18.49 14.92
C THR A 231 18.19 -18.34 13.55
N SER A 232 17.03 -17.70 13.53
CA SER A 232 16.27 -17.42 12.29
C SER A 232 17.11 -16.64 11.28
N MET A 233 17.79 -15.58 11.73
CA MET A 233 18.68 -14.77 10.88
C MET A 233 19.81 -15.64 10.28
N GLY A 234 20.45 -16.48 11.07
CA GLY A 234 21.52 -17.37 10.61
C GLY A 234 21.06 -18.37 9.54
N ILE A 235 19.85 -18.94 9.72
CA ILE A 235 19.22 -19.84 8.77
C ILE A 235 18.91 -19.13 7.45
N GLN A 236 18.28 -17.95 7.49
CA GLN A 236 17.96 -17.16 6.29
C GLN A 236 19.22 -16.68 5.56
N SER A 237 20.25 -16.25 6.29
CA SER A 237 21.54 -15.87 5.69
C SER A 237 22.18 -17.03 4.93
N THR A 238 22.17 -18.23 5.52
CA THR A 238 22.69 -19.43 4.88
C THR A 238 21.88 -19.79 3.63
N LEU A 239 20.55 -19.75 3.71
CA LEU A 239 19.65 -20.00 2.60
C LEU A 239 19.98 -19.10 1.40
N VAL A 240 20.12 -17.78 1.63
CA VAL A 240 20.40 -16.81 0.56
C VAL A 240 21.78 -17.05 -0.05
N GLN A 241 22.78 -17.40 0.76
CA GLN A 241 24.11 -17.75 0.24
C GLN A 241 24.08 -19.02 -0.64
N GLU A 242 23.30 -20.03 -0.26
CA GLU A 242 23.10 -21.26 -1.03
C GLU A 242 22.34 -20.98 -2.33
N TRP A 243 21.26 -20.17 -2.26
CA TRP A 243 20.48 -19.76 -3.42
C TRP A 243 21.33 -19.05 -4.48
N ASN A 244 22.07 -18.02 -4.08
CA ASN A 244 22.89 -17.22 -5.01
C ASN A 244 24.01 -18.01 -5.70
N LYS A 245 24.46 -19.13 -5.13
CA LYS A 245 25.45 -20.02 -5.77
C LYS A 245 24.83 -20.83 -6.90
N SER A 246 23.55 -21.19 -6.80
CA SER A 246 22.86 -22.07 -7.75
C SER A 246 21.95 -21.33 -8.74
N HIS A 247 21.56 -20.09 -8.46
CA HIS A 247 20.62 -19.29 -9.25
C HIS A 247 21.22 -17.91 -9.57
N PRO A 248 22.19 -17.82 -10.49
CA PRO A 248 22.84 -16.54 -10.80
C PRO A 248 21.92 -15.53 -11.54
N SER A 249 20.82 -16.00 -12.12
CA SER A 249 19.81 -15.17 -12.83
C SER A 249 18.94 -14.36 -11.90
N LEU A 250 18.65 -14.85 -10.70
CA LEU A 250 17.86 -14.15 -9.69
C LEU A 250 18.71 -13.92 -8.43
N LYS A 251 19.32 -12.76 -8.35
CA LYS A 251 20.11 -12.37 -7.19
C LYS A 251 19.22 -12.02 -6.01
N VAL A 252 19.46 -12.64 -4.86
CA VAL A 252 18.82 -12.32 -3.58
C VAL A 252 19.82 -11.61 -2.67
N THR A 253 19.41 -10.46 -2.12
CA THR A 253 20.15 -9.77 -1.06
C THR A 253 19.39 -9.91 0.25
N TYR A 254 20.01 -10.52 1.25
CA TYR A 254 19.44 -10.62 2.58
C TYR A 254 19.88 -9.43 3.43
N ILE A 255 18.93 -8.71 4.01
CA ILE A 255 19.17 -7.60 4.92
C ILE A 255 19.26 -8.15 6.35
N ASP A 256 20.39 -8.76 6.67
CA ASP A 256 20.71 -9.38 7.95
C ASP A 256 21.09 -8.35 9.03
N GLY A 257 21.40 -7.11 8.62
CA GLY A 257 21.80 -6.02 9.52
C GLY A 257 20.70 -5.50 10.42
N VAL A 258 19.42 -5.82 10.18
CA VAL A 258 18.27 -5.31 10.96
C VAL A 258 18.48 -5.56 12.47
N ILE A 259 18.88 -6.77 12.86
CA ILE A 259 19.15 -7.13 14.24
C ILE A 259 20.17 -6.17 14.90
N ASN A 260 21.26 -5.84 14.19
CA ASN A 260 22.31 -4.98 14.74
C ASN A 260 21.93 -3.49 14.70
N THR A 261 21.17 -3.08 13.70
CA THR A 261 20.66 -1.70 13.58
C THR A 261 19.68 -1.37 14.69
N PHE A 262 18.88 -2.35 15.12
CA PHE A 262 17.92 -2.21 16.21
C PHE A 262 18.54 -2.42 17.62
N ASP A 263 19.82 -2.76 17.76
CA ASP A 263 20.44 -3.00 19.06
C ASP A 263 20.36 -1.75 19.96
N GLY A 264 19.70 -1.89 21.10
CA GLY A 264 19.36 -0.80 22.01
C GLY A 264 18.05 -0.06 21.70
N HIS A 265 17.37 -0.44 20.62
CA HIS A 265 16.08 0.11 20.17
C HIS A 265 14.94 -0.91 20.21
N GLU A 266 15.19 -2.06 20.81
CA GLU A 266 14.17 -3.08 21.03
C GLU A 266 13.23 -2.68 22.19
N PRO A 267 12.03 -3.26 22.27
CA PRO A 267 11.16 -3.10 23.44
C PRO A 267 11.83 -3.63 24.72
N ASP A 268 11.57 -2.97 25.83
CA ASP A 268 11.80 -3.55 27.16
C ASP A 268 10.46 -4.03 27.71
N PRO A 269 10.18 -5.33 27.69
CA PRO A 269 8.88 -5.85 28.05
C PRO A 269 8.57 -5.74 29.54
N SER A 270 9.45 -5.10 30.31
CA SER A 270 9.25 -4.77 31.70
C SER A 270 8.42 -3.50 31.86
N PRO A 271 7.22 -3.54 32.46
CA PRO A 271 6.35 -2.37 32.61
C PRO A 271 7.01 -1.17 33.32
N LYS A 272 8.05 -1.42 34.13
CA LYS A 272 8.78 -0.38 34.88
C LYS A 272 9.95 0.20 34.12
N HIS A 273 10.36 -0.37 33.03
CA HIS A 273 11.62 -0.07 32.35
C HIS A 273 11.45 0.09 30.83
N ARG A 274 10.32 0.66 30.40
CA ARG A 274 10.09 0.96 28.99
C ARG A 274 11.32 1.60 28.34
N ASN A 275 11.72 1.11 27.16
CA ASN A 275 12.81 1.70 26.42
C ASN A 275 12.32 2.97 25.67
N PRO A 276 12.70 4.19 26.11
CA PRO A 276 12.23 5.41 25.47
C PRO A 276 12.85 5.67 24.08
N GLN A 277 13.82 4.83 23.67
CA GLN A 277 14.50 4.91 22.38
C GLN A 277 14.11 3.75 21.44
N ARG A 278 13.05 3.02 21.76
CA ARG A 278 12.61 1.89 20.99
C ARG A 278 12.11 2.29 19.61
N TRP A 279 12.31 1.42 18.66
CA TRP A 279 11.79 1.51 17.29
C TRP A 279 10.75 0.45 16.97
N ILE A 280 10.30 -0.27 17.97
CA ILE A 280 9.26 -1.28 17.95
C ILE A 280 8.21 -0.87 18.98
N ASN A 281 6.94 -0.87 18.60
CA ASN A 281 5.84 -0.56 19.50
C ASN A 281 5.78 -1.59 20.63
N GLU A 282 5.55 -1.12 21.85
CA GLU A 282 5.28 -2.00 22.98
C GLU A 282 3.77 -2.24 23.11
N PHE A 283 3.38 -3.03 24.10
CA PHE A 283 1.98 -3.27 24.41
C PHE A 283 1.26 -1.96 24.72
N LEU A 284 0.10 -1.74 24.11
CA LEU A 284 -0.71 -0.52 24.21
C LEU A 284 -0.01 0.74 23.66
N GLU A 285 0.60 0.65 22.50
CA GLU A 285 1.23 1.80 21.84
C GLU A 285 1.00 1.80 20.33
N THR A 286 0.80 3.01 19.79
CA THR A 286 0.74 3.26 18.35
C THR A 286 2.12 3.61 17.77
N GLU A 287 2.12 3.89 16.46
CA GLU A 287 3.26 4.41 15.69
C GLU A 287 3.91 5.66 16.28
N GLY A 288 3.16 6.42 17.12
CA GLY A 288 3.58 7.69 17.69
C GLY A 288 3.60 8.83 16.67
N LYS A 289 3.48 10.07 17.18
CA LYS A 289 3.67 11.29 16.38
C LYS A 289 5.11 11.75 16.46
N ILE A 290 5.66 12.19 15.33
CA ILE A 290 6.97 12.84 15.31
C ILE A 290 6.80 14.29 15.80
N LYS A 291 7.43 14.63 16.91
CA LYS A 291 7.50 16.00 17.42
C LYS A 291 8.43 16.88 16.57
N ASP A 292 8.29 18.19 16.66
CA ASP A 292 9.17 19.17 15.99
C ASP A 292 10.67 18.96 16.26
N ASN A 293 11.01 18.31 17.36
CA ASN A 293 12.38 17.96 17.73
C ASN A 293 12.85 16.59 17.19
N GLY A 294 12.05 15.91 16.39
CA GLY A 294 12.33 14.59 15.83
C GLY A 294 12.15 13.42 16.80
N GLN A 295 11.63 13.67 18.00
CA GLN A 295 11.30 12.58 18.94
C GLN A 295 9.88 12.07 18.67
N ILE A 296 9.69 10.77 18.84
CA ILE A 296 8.39 10.13 18.70
C ILE A 296 7.63 10.26 20.02
N GLU A 297 6.40 10.73 19.96
CA GLU A 297 5.43 10.67 21.04
C GLU A 297 4.50 9.50 20.76
N SER A 298 4.62 8.42 21.48
CA SER A 298 3.72 7.29 21.40
C SER A 298 2.34 7.69 21.91
N GLU A 299 1.33 7.41 21.15
CA GLU A 299 -0.07 7.45 21.61
C GLU A 299 -0.45 6.05 22.11
N SER A 300 -1.47 5.93 22.93
CA SER A 300 -1.99 4.63 23.35
C SER A 300 -2.69 3.97 22.17
N SER A 301 -2.44 2.69 21.94
CA SER A 301 -3.21 1.85 21.03
C SER A 301 -3.53 0.53 21.70
N SER A 302 -4.68 0.02 21.43
CA SER A 302 -5.12 -1.31 21.82
C SER A 302 -5.09 -2.30 20.66
N ASP A 303 -4.83 -1.82 19.45
CA ASP A 303 -4.77 -2.67 18.27
C ASP A 303 -3.61 -3.68 18.37
N THR A 304 -3.98 -4.93 18.63
CA THR A 304 -3.03 -6.04 18.79
C THR A 304 -2.21 -6.30 17.52
N ASN A 305 -2.65 -5.81 16.37
CA ASN A 305 -1.91 -5.91 15.11
C ASN A 305 -0.73 -4.95 15.02
N GLU A 306 -0.67 -3.94 15.88
CA GLU A 306 0.42 -2.97 15.96
C GLU A 306 1.50 -3.34 16.98
N PHE A 307 1.18 -4.20 17.94
CA PHE A 307 2.11 -4.58 19.01
C PHE A 307 3.30 -5.36 18.47
N TYR A 308 4.48 -5.02 18.97
CA TYR A 308 5.75 -5.62 18.58
C TYR A 308 6.06 -5.54 17.09
N HIS A 309 5.50 -4.53 16.42
CA HIS A 309 5.86 -4.14 15.06
C HIS A 309 6.70 -2.85 15.04
N PRO A 310 7.52 -2.63 14.01
CA PRO A 310 8.31 -1.41 13.91
C PRO A 310 7.40 -0.17 13.82
N ASN A 311 7.75 0.88 14.56
CA ASN A 311 7.13 2.20 14.40
C ASN A 311 7.72 2.94 13.17
N ILE A 312 7.27 4.16 12.92
CA ILE A 312 7.73 5.00 11.79
C ILE A 312 9.26 5.07 11.72
N THR A 313 9.93 5.26 12.87
CA THR A 313 11.39 5.33 12.93
C THR A 313 12.03 3.99 12.59
N GLY A 314 11.49 2.89 13.13
CA GLY A 314 11.98 1.55 12.83
C GLY A 314 11.91 1.23 11.34
N HIS A 315 10.80 1.56 10.69
CA HIS A 315 10.65 1.42 9.24
C HIS A 315 11.64 2.31 8.47
N ALA A 316 11.84 3.55 8.89
CA ALA A 316 12.80 4.46 8.25
C ALA A 316 14.26 3.94 8.35
N GLU A 317 14.65 3.40 9.49
CA GLU A 317 16.01 2.84 9.67
C GLU A 317 16.20 1.52 8.89
N ILE A 318 15.17 0.69 8.73
CA ILE A 318 15.22 -0.46 7.81
C ILE A 318 15.43 0.03 6.36
N ALA A 319 14.68 1.02 5.91
CA ALA A 319 14.82 1.59 4.56
C ALA A 319 16.23 2.15 4.31
N LYS A 320 16.78 2.86 5.29
CA LYS A 320 18.14 3.39 5.23
C LYS A 320 19.18 2.27 5.16
N LEU A 321 19.02 1.22 5.95
CA LEU A 321 19.90 0.04 5.90
C LEU A 321 19.84 -0.64 4.53
N ILE A 322 18.66 -0.73 3.91
CA ILE A 322 18.51 -1.25 2.54
C ILE A 322 19.25 -0.34 1.55
N ALA A 323 19.08 0.97 1.64
CA ALA A 323 19.77 1.94 0.78
C ALA A 323 21.30 1.86 0.91
N GLU A 324 21.81 1.67 2.12
CA GLU A 324 23.24 1.49 2.38
C GLU A 324 23.78 0.16 1.82
N LYS A 325 23.04 -0.93 1.95
CA LYS A 325 23.49 -2.28 1.59
C LYS A 325 23.28 -2.62 0.11
N VAL A 326 22.18 -2.18 -0.48
CA VAL A 326 21.79 -2.47 -1.88
C VAL A 326 22.16 -1.30 -2.79
N GLY A 327 22.00 -0.07 -2.33
CA GLY A 327 22.12 1.14 -3.15
C GLY A 327 21.01 1.20 -4.20
N VAL A 328 21.31 1.80 -5.36
CA VAL A 328 20.42 1.79 -6.52
C VAL A 328 20.59 0.46 -7.26
N PRO A 329 19.54 -0.35 -7.40
CA PRO A 329 19.60 -1.61 -8.11
C PRO A 329 20.07 -1.43 -9.56
N THR A 330 20.91 -2.33 -10.04
CA THR A 330 21.41 -2.34 -11.41
C THR A 330 21.04 -3.66 -12.08
N PHE A 331 20.50 -3.59 -13.29
CA PHE A 331 20.02 -4.75 -14.05
C PHE A 331 20.88 -4.95 -15.30
N ASN A 332 21.31 -6.19 -15.59
CA ASN A 332 22.34 -6.47 -16.60
C ASN A 332 21.84 -6.36 -18.05
N ASN A 333 20.56 -6.56 -18.30
CA ASN A 333 19.97 -6.67 -19.64
C ASN A 333 19.09 -5.49 -20.04
N GLN A 334 19.08 -4.41 -19.27
CA GLN A 334 18.29 -3.26 -19.62
C GLN A 334 19.11 -2.33 -20.54
N GLU A 335 18.84 -2.41 -21.84
CA GLU A 335 19.06 -1.25 -22.69
C GLU A 335 18.35 -0.07 -22.00
N SER A 336 19.00 1.08 -21.95
CA SER A 336 18.40 2.31 -21.44
C SER A 336 17.18 2.65 -22.30
N SER A 337 16.08 1.95 -22.05
CA SER A 337 14.88 2.04 -22.86
C SER A 337 14.05 3.20 -22.34
N THR A 338 13.89 4.22 -23.17
CA THR A 338 12.86 5.27 -23.02
C THR A 338 11.45 4.71 -23.24
N LYS A 339 11.32 3.41 -23.55
CA LYS A 339 10.06 2.77 -23.88
C LYS A 339 9.23 2.57 -22.62
N SER A 340 7.97 2.93 -22.72
CA SER A 340 6.97 2.67 -21.67
C SER A 340 6.38 1.28 -21.84
N ASP A 341 5.85 0.74 -20.73
CA ASP A 341 4.98 -0.43 -20.79
C ASP A 341 3.55 0.01 -21.07
N ILE A 342 2.77 -0.88 -21.67
CA ILE A 342 1.40 -0.56 -22.06
C ILE A 342 0.47 -1.76 -21.94
N ASP A 343 -0.73 -1.53 -21.40
CA ASP A 343 -1.86 -2.44 -21.46
C ASP A 343 -2.91 -1.87 -22.41
N ILE A 344 -3.41 -2.69 -23.32
CA ILE A 344 -4.31 -2.31 -24.42
C ILE A 344 -5.56 -3.19 -24.36
N ALA A 345 -6.74 -2.61 -24.19
CA ALA A 345 -8.00 -3.32 -24.27
C ALA A 345 -8.71 -2.95 -25.59
N PHE A 346 -8.91 -3.91 -26.45
CA PHE A 346 -9.78 -3.75 -27.60
C PHE A 346 -11.24 -3.90 -27.16
N VAL A 347 -12.05 -2.90 -27.44
CA VAL A 347 -13.50 -2.89 -27.22
C VAL A 347 -14.18 -2.83 -28.57
N ILE A 348 -14.66 -3.97 -29.02
CA ILE A 348 -15.07 -4.18 -30.42
C ILE A 348 -16.57 -4.34 -30.52
N ASP A 349 -17.18 -3.54 -31.40
CA ASP A 349 -18.53 -3.80 -31.86
C ASP A 349 -18.54 -5.11 -32.66
N SER A 350 -19.29 -6.07 -32.17
CA SER A 350 -19.46 -7.39 -32.82
C SER A 350 -20.86 -7.56 -33.45
N THR A 351 -21.51 -6.47 -33.82
CA THR A 351 -22.74 -6.52 -34.65
C THR A 351 -22.43 -6.92 -36.08
N GLY A 352 -23.48 -7.32 -36.84
CA GLY A 352 -23.33 -7.92 -38.16
C GLY A 352 -22.60 -7.05 -39.20
N SER A 353 -22.70 -5.73 -39.09
CA SER A 353 -22.01 -4.72 -39.94
C SER A 353 -20.51 -4.70 -39.79
N MET A 354 -19.99 -5.11 -38.62
CA MET A 354 -18.57 -5.03 -38.28
C MET A 354 -17.73 -6.20 -38.79
N LYS A 355 -18.33 -7.23 -39.36
CA LYS A 355 -17.66 -8.49 -39.73
C LYS A 355 -16.39 -8.28 -40.58
N ASP A 356 -16.45 -7.41 -41.59
CA ASP A 356 -15.31 -7.15 -42.49
C ASP A 356 -14.21 -6.32 -41.79
N ASN A 357 -14.59 -5.36 -40.95
CA ASN A 357 -13.68 -4.53 -40.18
C ASN A 357 -12.88 -5.36 -39.17
N VAL A 358 -13.54 -6.23 -38.43
CA VAL A 358 -12.90 -7.14 -37.46
C VAL A 358 -12.08 -8.22 -38.20
N GLY A 359 -12.54 -8.69 -39.33
CA GLY A 359 -11.76 -9.60 -40.21
C GLY A 359 -10.44 -8.99 -40.66
N ALA A 360 -10.41 -7.70 -41.02
CA ALA A 360 -9.19 -6.96 -41.36
C ALA A 360 -8.28 -6.75 -40.15
N LEU A 361 -8.83 -6.39 -38.98
CA LEU A 361 -8.09 -6.29 -37.75
C LEU A 361 -7.41 -7.63 -37.40
N ARG A 362 -8.17 -8.72 -37.43
CA ARG A 362 -7.65 -10.07 -37.16
C ARG A 362 -6.51 -10.43 -38.10
N ALA A 363 -6.65 -10.18 -39.41
CA ALA A 363 -5.61 -10.49 -40.40
C ALA A 363 -4.27 -9.81 -40.11
N ARG A 364 -4.27 -8.70 -39.35
CA ARG A 364 -3.09 -7.88 -39.03
C ARG A 364 -2.77 -7.79 -37.54
N VAL A 365 -3.44 -8.56 -36.67
CA VAL A 365 -3.20 -8.49 -35.23
C VAL A 365 -1.76 -8.79 -34.88
N ASN A 366 -1.10 -9.73 -35.56
CA ASN A 366 0.31 -10.05 -35.40
C ASN A 366 1.24 -8.90 -35.75
N GLU A 367 0.89 -8.13 -36.76
CA GLU A 367 1.64 -6.92 -37.14
C GLU A 367 1.49 -5.85 -36.06
N ILE A 368 0.29 -5.65 -35.53
CA ILE A 368 0.01 -4.72 -34.45
C ILE A 368 0.84 -5.11 -33.20
N MET A 369 0.81 -6.35 -32.79
CA MET A 369 1.59 -6.84 -31.63
C MET A 369 3.08 -6.64 -31.82
N LYS A 370 3.63 -6.99 -32.99
CA LYS A 370 5.07 -6.77 -33.30
C LYS A 370 5.46 -5.29 -33.35
N GLN A 371 4.57 -4.41 -33.81
CA GLN A 371 4.84 -2.97 -33.77
C GLN A 371 4.79 -2.42 -32.35
N THR A 372 3.85 -2.90 -31.53
CA THR A 372 3.76 -2.57 -30.10
C THR A 372 5.02 -3.04 -29.38
N GLU A 373 5.50 -4.26 -29.61
CA GLU A 373 6.75 -4.81 -29.06
C GLU A 373 7.97 -3.92 -29.38
N LYS A 374 8.04 -3.39 -30.59
CA LYS A 374 9.11 -2.45 -30.96
C LYS A 374 9.03 -1.12 -30.23
N GLY A 375 7.83 -0.66 -29.90
CA GLY A 375 7.56 0.63 -29.27
C GLY A 375 7.51 0.61 -27.74
N ALA A 376 7.14 -0.51 -27.16
CA ALA A 376 6.98 -0.71 -25.71
C ALA A 376 8.09 -1.59 -25.14
N SER A 377 8.35 -1.48 -23.82
CA SER A 377 9.23 -2.41 -23.09
C SER A 377 8.50 -3.72 -22.78
N SER A 378 7.23 -3.62 -22.41
CA SER A 378 6.31 -4.75 -22.31
C SER A 378 4.90 -4.34 -22.71
N TYR A 379 4.09 -5.31 -23.12
CA TYR A 379 2.72 -5.05 -23.53
C TYR A 379 1.80 -6.23 -23.22
N ARG A 380 0.52 -5.92 -22.99
CA ARG A 380 -0.54 -6.92 -22.94
C ARG A 380 -1.74 -6.40 -23.72
N PHE A 381 -2.48 -7.32 -24.33
CA PHE A 381 -3.75 -7.05 -25.01
C PHE A 381 -4.88 -7.79 -24.31
N ALA A 382 -6.06 -7.18 -24.30
CA ALA A 382 -7.31 -7.79 -23.91
C ALA A 382 -8.36 -7.59 -25.01
N LEU A 383 -9.38 -8.42 -25.03
CA LEU A 383 -10.48 -8.35 -25.98
C LEU A 383 -11.81 -8.35 -25.24
N ILE A 384 -12.59 -7.33 -25.51
CA ILE A 384 -13.95 -7.15 -25.05
C ILE A 384 -14.82 -6.97 -26.29
N ASP A 385 -15.91 -7.72 -26.42
CA ASP A 385 -16.93 -7.47 -27.41
C ASP A 385 -18.17 -6.81 -26.78
N TYR A 386 -18.80 -5.92 -27.53
CA TYR A 386 -20.08 -5.37 -27.17
C TYR A 386 -21.08 -5.44 -28.32
N LYS A 387 -22.35 -5.37 -27.97
CA LYS A 387 -23.47 -5.41 -28.92
C LYS A 387 -24.46 -4.29 -28.57
N ASP A 388 -25.60 -4.29 -29.24
CA ASP A 388 -26.72 -3.45 -28.83
C ASP A 388 -27.45 -4.03 -27.61
N HIS A 389 -28.22 -3.22 -26.92
CA HIS A 389 -29.01 -3.63 -25.75
C HIS A 389 -29.96 -4.78 -26.12
N PRO A 390 -30.14 -5.84 -25.27
CA PRO A 390 -30.97 -7.00 -25.53
C PRO A 390 -32.45 -6.70 -25.90
N LYS A 391 -32.93 -5.53 -25.50
CA LYS A 391 -34.25 -5.04 -25.94
C LYS A 391 -34.33 -4.78 -27.44
N PHE A 392 -33.19 -4.48 -28.06
CA PHE A 392 -33.07 -4.15 -29.50
C PHE A 392 -32.31 -5.20 -30.30
N ASN A 393 -31.90 -6.30 -29.65
CA ASN A 393 -31.04 -7.32 -30.17
C ASN A 393 -31.45 -8.68 -29.58
N THR A 394 -31.12 -9.78 -30.22
CA THR A 394 -31.42 -11.16 -29.76
C THR A 394 -30.36 -11.71 -28.81
N GLN A 395 -29.29 -10.97 -28.53
CA GLN A 395 -28.23 -11.40 -27.68
C GLN A 395 -28.55 -11.13 -26.19
N ASN A 396 -27.93 -11.91 -25.29
CA ASN A 396 -28.23 -11.87 -23.85
C ASN A 396 -27.25 -11.05 -23.04
N TYR A 397 -26.33 -10.27 -23.66
CA TYR A 397 -25.34 -9.44 -22.97
C TYR A 397 -25.16 -8.10 -23.68
N LEU A 398 -24.71 -7.10 -22.93
CA LEU A 398 -24.33 -5.77 -23.43
C LEU A 398 -22.85 -5.77 -23.87
N ALA A 399 -21.98 -6.27 -22.99
CA ALA A 399 -20.55 -6.45 -23.23
C ALA A 399 -20.03 -7.67 -22.46
N ARG A 400 -18.93 -8.25 -22.90
CA ARG A 400 -18.23 -9.33 -22.20
C ARG A 400 -16.74 -9.32 -22.53
N THR A 401 -15.94 -9.87 -21.62
CA THR A 401 -14.52 -10.11 -21.86
C THR A 401 -14.35 -11.47 -22.56
N ASP A 402 -13.80 -11.48 -23.77
CA ASP A 402 -13.49 -12.70 -24.54
C ASP A 402 -12.05 -13.16 -24.28
N VAL A 403 -11.11 -12.21 -24.06
CA VAL A 403 -9.72 -12.49 -23.71
C VAL A 403 -9.27 -11.55 -22.61
N ASP A 404 -8.83 -12.11 -21.48
CA ASP A 404 -8.13 -11.37 -20.44
C ASP A 404 -6.77 -10.88 -20.92
N PHE A 405 -6.16 -9.93 -20.21
CA PHE A 405 -4.84 -9.38 -20.57
C PHE A 405 -3.79 -10.46 -20.81
N THR A 406 -3.27 -10.52 -22.03
CA THR A 406 -2.25 -11.48 -22.48
C THR A 406 -1.24 -10.85 -23.42
N SER A 407 -0.02 -11.36 -23.44
CA SER A 407 0.99 -11.11 -24.48
C SER A 407 1.06 -12.28 -25.51
N ASP A 408 0.22 -13.31 -25.35
CA ASP A 408 0.18 -14.45 -26.26
C ASP A 408 -0.68 -14.15 -27.50
N GLU A 409 -0.01 -14.03 -28.64
CA GLU A 409 -0.59 -13.78 -29.96
C GLU A 409 -1.70 -14.79 -30.30
N SER A 410 -1.44 -16.08 -30.07
CA SER A 410 -2.37 -17.16 -30.39
C SER A 410 -3.69 -17.07 -29.60
N THR A 411 -3.61 -16.61 -28.34
CA THR A 411 -4.79 -16.42 -27.49
C THR A 411 -5.65 -15.25 -27.98
N LEU A 412 -5.02 -14.12 -28.32
CA LEU A 412 -5.73 -12.96 -28.87
C LEU A 412 -6.37 -13.27 -30.24
N GLU A 413 -5.65 -13.97 -31.12
CA GLU A 413 -6.13 -14.38 -32.43
C GLU A 413 -7.35 -15.30 -32.32
N LYS A 414 -7.30 -16.31 -31.45
CA LYS A 414 -8.45 -17.20 -31.16
C LYS A 414 -9.65 -16.44 -30.57
N GLY A 415 -9.40 -15.43 -29.72
CA GLY A 415 -10.45 -14.57 -29.21
C GLY A 415 -11.17 -13.85 -30.34
N LEU A 416 -10.43 -13.21 -31.26
CA LEU A 416 -10.99 -12.54 -32.43
C LEU A 416 -11.75 -13.52 -33.34
N ASP A 417 -11.29 -14.78 -33.47
CA ASP A 417 -11.95 -15.84 -34.21
C ASP A 417 -13.27 -16.28 -33.60
N SER A 418 -13.39 -16.18 -32.29
CA SER A 418 -14.58 -16.62 -31.56
C SER A 418 -15.72 -15.61 -31.58
N LEU A 419 -15.48 -14.39 -32.06
CA LEU A 419 -16.50 -13.34 -32.13
C LEU A 419 -17.67 -13.77 -33.04
N THR A 420 -18.88 -13.56 -32.56
CA THR A 420 -20.11 -13.87 -33.31
C THR A 420 -20.72 -12.57 -33.77
N TYR A 421 -20.99 -12.48 -35.09
CA TYR A 421 -21.53 -11.29 -35.72
C TYR A 421 -23.04 -11.42 -35.89
N GLU A 422 -23.81 -11.07 -34.88
CA GLU A 422 -25.25 -11.17 -34.87
C GLU A 422 -25.89 -9.88 -34.36
N GLY A 423 -27.08 -9.58 -34.86
CA GLY A 423 -27.85 -8.38 -34.50
C GLY A 423 -27.60 -7.18 -35.41
N GLY A 424 -28.19 -6.04 -35.09
CA GLY A 424 -28.06 -4.78 -35.83
C GLY A 424 -29.14 -4.52 -36.89
N ASN A 425 -30.11 -5.40 -37.08
CA ASN A 425 -31.09 -5.29 -38.17
C ASN A 425 -32.50 -4.81 -37.76
N LEU A 426 -32.72 -4.31 -36.53
CA LEU A 426 -34.04 -3.87 -36.06
C LEU A 426 -34.32 -2.38 -36.29
N GLY A 427 -33.59 -1.72 -37.18
CA GLY A 427 -33.79 -0.30 -37.53
C GLY A 427 -33.28 0.68 -36.47
N ASN A 428 -32.43 0.22 -35.60
CA ASN A 428 -31.76 1.03 -34.57
C ASN A 428 -30.28 1.13 -34.85
N THR A 429 -29.73 2.35 -34.75
CA THR A 429 -28.36 2.70 -35.15
C THR A 429 -27.39 2.88 -34.00
N ASN A 430 -27.82 2.66 -32.74
CA ASN A 430 -26.98 2.87 -31.55
C ASN A 430 -26.58 1.53 -30.92
N ALA A 431 -25.41 1.50 -30.26
CA ALA A 431 -24.86 0.33 -29.60
C ALA A 431 -24.52 0.59 -28.10
N SER A 432 -24.25 -0.49 -27.38
CA SER A 432 -23.89 -0.43 -25.94
C SER A 432 -22.40 -0.19 -25.74
N VAL A 433 -21.90 0.90 -26.32
CA VAL A 433 -20.48 1.31 -26.29
C VAL A 433 -19.99 1.52 -24.86
N TYR A 434 -20.82 2.15 -24.03
CA TYR A 434 -20.45 2.45 -22.65
C TYR A 434 -20.29 1.20 -21.80
N SER A 435 -21.15 0.19 -21.98
CA SER A 435 -20.97 -1.12 -21.35
C SER A 435 -19.65 -1.78 -21.77
N GLY A 436 -19.26 -1.66 -23.04
CA GLY A 436 -18.00 -2.15 -23.55
C GLY A 436 -16.79 -1.47 -22.86
N VAL A 437 -16.81 -0.14 -22.79
CA VAL A 437 -15.75 0.63 -22.15
C VAL A 437 -15.70 0.35 -20.64
N MET A 438 -16.85 0.31 -19.96
CA MET A 438 -16.91 -0.01 -18.53
C MET A 438 -16.42 -1.41 -18.21
N GLN A 439 -16.68 -2.39 -19.10
CA GLN A 439 -16.13 -3.74 -18.97
C GLN A 439 -14.60 -3.71 -19.02
N ALA A 440 -14.01 -2.90 -19.91
CA ALA A 440 -12.56 -2.71 -20.01
C ALA A 440 -11.99 -1.96 -18.78
N VAL A 441 -12.63 -0.87 -18.34
CA VAL A 441 -12.24 -0.10 -17.16
C VAL A 441 -12.12 -0.98 -15.91
N ASN A 442 -13.03 -1.93 -15.74
CA ASN A 442 -13.06 -2.85 -14.59
C ASN A 442 -12.11 -4.06 -14.72
N MET A 443 -11.26 -4.13 -15.73
CA MET A 443 -10.28 -5.22 -15.86
C MET A 443 -9.10 -5.05 -14.90
N LYS A 444 -8.28 -6.10 -14.75
CA LYS A 444 -7.07 -6.08 -13.92
C LYS A 444 -5.89 -5.45 -14.68
N TRP A 445 -5.85 -4.15 -14.72
CA TRP A 445 -4.74 -3.37 -15.26
C TRP A 445 -3.48 -3.50 -14.40
N ARG A 446 -2.30 -3.46 -15.02
CA ARG A 446 -1.04 -3.38 -14.26
C ARG A 446 -0.85 -1.98 -13.67
N ASN A 447 -0.23 -1.89 -12.50
CA ASN A 447 0.24 -0.62 -11.96
C ASN A 447 1.50 -0.14 -12.69
N GLY A 448 1.69 1.18 -12.80
CA GLY A 448 2.89 1.76 -13.39
C GLY A 448 3.05 1.48 -14.89
N VAL A 449 1.96 1.30 -15.63
CA VAL A 449 1.95 1.14 -17.09
C VAL A 449 0.96 2.10 -17.72
N LYS A 450 1.16 2.44 -18.98
CA LYS A 450 0.16 3.17 -19.76
C LYS A 450 -1.03 2.27 -20.05
N LYS A 451 -2.23 2.83 -19.98
CA LYS A 451 -3.50 2.09 -20.12
C LYS A 451 -4.34 2.72 -21.21
N ILE A 452 -4.69 1.93 -22.23
CA ILE A 452 -5.58 2.41 -23.29
C ILE A 452 -6.72 1.43 -23.56
N VAL A 453 -7.87 1.99 -23.83
CA VAL A 453 -9.01 1.33 -24.45
C VAL A 453 -9.11 1.81 -25.89
N VAL A 454 -9.15 0.90 -26.85
CA VAL A 454 -9.36 1.19 -28.26
C VAL A 454 -10.75 0.67 -28.66
N VAL A 455 -11.70 1.58 -28.76
CA VAL A 455 -13.07 1.29 -29.22
C VAL A 455 -13.09 1.24 -30.73
N ILE A 456 -13.58 0.14 -31.30
CA ILE A 456 -13.72 -0.06 -32.75
C ILE A 456 -15.19 -0.37 -33.04
N GLY A 457 -15.87 0.53 -33.73
CA GLY A 457 -17.30 0.38 -33.98
C GLY A 457 -17.83 1.28 -35.10
N ASP A 458 -19.06 1.02 -35.54
CA ASP A 458 -19.75 1.76 -36.58
C ASP A 458 -21.06 2.44 -36.12
N ALA A 459 -21.40 2.30 -34.81
CA ALA A 459 -22.61 2.83 -34.21
C ALA A 459 -22.35 3.72 -33.02
N PRO A 460 -23.11 4.84 -32.84
CA PRO A 460 -22.93 5.74 -31.71
C PRO A 460 -23.42 5.12 -30.39
N PRO A 461 -22.91 5.55 -29.23
CA PRO A 461 -23.44 5.15 -27.93
C PRO A 461 -24.88 5.62 -27.71
N ARG A 462 -25.54 5.02 -26.74
CA ARG A 462 -26.78 5.52 -26.15
C ARG A 462 -26.44 6.32 -24.90
N ASP A 463 -26.89 7.53 -24.79
CA ASP A 463 -26.66 8.39 -23.63
C ASP A 463 -28.00 8.91 -23.06
N PRO A 464 -28.47 8.50 -21.87
CA PRO A 464 -27.90 7.40 -21.07
C PRO A 464 -28.14 6.02 -21.67
N GLU A 465 -27.23 5.07 -21.42
CA GLU A 465 -27.38 3.69 -21.88
C GLU A 465 -28.50 2.97 -21.12
N PRO A 466 -29.46 2.35 -21.82
CA PRO A 466 -30.58 1.65 -21.19
C PRO A 466 -30.16 0.48 -20.34
N GLY A 467 -30.72 0.35 -19.14
CA GLY A 467 -30.46 -0.75 -18.22
C GLY A 467 -29.28 -0.51 -17.27
N THR A 468 -28.24 0.17 -17.71
CA THR A 468 -27.07 0.55 -16.90
C THR A 468 -27.15 1.98 -16.38
N GLY A 469 -27.75 2.88 -17.18
CA GLY A 469 -27.78 4.32 -16.90
C GLY A 469 -26.45 5.02 -17.17
N TYR A 470 -25.50 4.36 -17.81
CA TYR A 470 -24.19 4.95 -18.12
C TYR A 470 -24.35 6.14 -19.08
N THR A 471 -23.58 7.20 -18.81
CA THR A 471 -23.44 8.39 -19.64
C THR A 471 -21.99 8.60 -20.01
N ALA A 472 -21.71 9.43 -21.02
CA ALA A 472 -20.34 9.80 -21.39
C ALA A 472 -19.54 10.31 -20.18
N ALA A 473 -20.17 11.17 -19.34
CA ALA A 473 -19.55 11.72 -18.14
C ALA A 473 -19.24 10.65 -17.09
N SER A 474 -20.17 9.72 -16.81
CA SER A 474 -19.96 8.67 -15.81
C SER A 474 -18.87 7.67 -16.21
N VAL A 475 -18.79 7.34 -17.52
CA VAL A 475 -17.76 6.45 -18.04
C VAL A 475 -16.40 7.14 -18.09
N ALA A 476 -16.35 8.43 -18.46
CA ALA A 476 -15.12 9.22 -18.43
C ALA A 476 -14.57 9.35 -17.00
N LYS A 477 -15.46 9.59 -16.01
CA LYS A 477 -15.08 9.63 -14.59
C LYS A 477 -14.51 8.29 -14.14
N ALA A 478 -15.17 7.17 -14.43
CA ALA A 478 -14.66 5.85 -14.10
C ALA A 478 -13.30 5.54 -14.75
N ALA A 479 -13.10 5.95 -16.02
CA ALA A 479 -11.82 5.81 -16.71
C ALA A 479 -10.72 6.68 -16.08
N TYR A 480 -11.06 7.87 -15.57
CA TYR A 480 -10.15 8.76 -14.86
C TYR A 480 -9.73 8.19 -13.50
N GLU A 481 -10.63 7.54 -12.77
CA GLU A 481 -10.39 6.97 -11.45
C GLU A 481 -9.50 5.71 -11.46
N VAL A 482 -9.25 5.09 -12.62
CA VAL A 482 -8.43 3.87 -12.77
C VAL A 482 -6.97 4.19 -13.16
N ASP A 483 -6.38 5.28 -12.66
CA ASP A 483 -4.97 5.71 -12.88
C ASP A 483 -4.63 5.95 -14.37
N PRO A 484 -5.14 6.97 -15.07
CA PRO A 484 -6.38 6.84 -15.81
C PRO A 484 -6.22 5.96 -17.06
N VAL A 485 -7.34 5.53 -17.62
CA VAL A 485 -7.39 4.81 -18.90
C VAL A 485 -7.72 5.79 -20.02
N SER A 486 -6.82 5.95 -21.01
CA SER A 486 -7.10 6.76 -22.21
C SER A 486 -8.02 5.99 -23.17
N VAL A 487 -9.13 6.61 -23.61
CA VAL A 487 -10.08 5.99 -24.55
C VAL A 487 -9.85 6.52 -25.95
N TYR A 488 -9.52 5.65 -26.89
CA TYR A 488 -9.37 5.93 -28.32
C TYR A 488 -10.54 5.37 -29.11
N GLY A 489 -10.99 6.08 -30.15
CA GLY A 489 -12.08 5.62 -31.02
C GLY A 489 -11.61 5.43 -32.46
N ILE A 490 -11.91 4.26 -33.03
CA ILE A 490 -11.76 3.97 -34.45
C ILE A 490 -13.18 3.84 -35.03
N ASP A 491 -13.64 4.91 -35.68
CA ASP A 491 -14.96 4.98 -36.28
C ASP A 491 -14.94 4.38 -37.67
N THR A 492 -15.74 3.35 -37.89
CA THR A 492 -15.94 2.71 -39.19
C THR A 492 -17.30 3.07 -39.81
N GLY A 493 -18.06 4.00 -39.16
CA GLY A 493 -19.39 4.41 -39.60
C GLY A 493 -19.93 5.65 -38.94
N GLN A 494 -20.52 5.55 -37.77
CA GLN A 494 -21.16 6.63 -37.01
C GLN A 494 -20.82 6.62 -35.52
N LEU A 495 -19.78 5.93 -35.10
CA LEU A 495 -19.33 5.88 -33.70
C LEU A 495 -19.01 7.29 -33.16
N ASN A 496 -18.43 8.14 -34.00
CA ASN A 496 -17.91 9.47 -33.65
C ASN A 496 -19.03 10.52 -33.46
N SER A 497 -19.99 10.21 -32.58
CA SER A 497 -21.06 11.11 -32.14
C SER A 497 -20.54 12.15 -31.11
N ALA A 498 -21.36 13.17 -30.82
CA ALA A 498 -21.04 14.18 -29.80
C ALA A 498 -20.80 13.57 -28.41
N ASP A 499 -21.62 12.59 -28.03
CA ASP A 499 -21.51 11.92 -26.74
C ASP A 499 -20.23 11.08 -26.66
N PHE A 500 -19.89 10.36 -27.73
CA PHE A 500 -18.64 9.60 -27.77
C PHE A 500 -17.41 10.52 -27.77
N GLN A 501 -17.48 11.66 -28.47
CA GLN A 501 -16.43 12.70 -28.41
C GLN A 501 -16.23 13.26 -27.00
N THR A 502 -17.32 13.43 -26.24
CA THR A 502 -17.25 13.86 -24.84
C THR A 502 -16.49 12.84 -24.00
N LEU A 503 -16.80 11.54 -24.12
CA LEU A 503 -16.06 10.46 -23.44
C LEU A 503 -14.57 10.49 -23.80
N VAL A 504 -14.25 10.50 -25.10
CA VAL A 504 -12.87 10.40 -25.58
C VAL A 504 -12.03 11.61 -25.15
N SER A 505 -12.58 12.84 -25.30
CA SER A 505 -11.86 14.06 -24.92
C SER A 505 -11.61 14.16 -23.43
N SER A 506 -12.57 13.70 -22.60
CA SER A 506 -12.42 13.69 -21.13
C SER A 506 -11.46 12.61 -20.63
N SER A 507 -11.17 11.59 -21.46
CA SER A 507 -10.24 10.49 -21.12
C SER A 507 -8.89 10.58 -21.82
N THR A 508 -8.47 11.77 -22.27
CA THR A 508 -7.16 12.06 -22.93
C THR A 508 -6.87 11.30 -24.22
N GLY A 509 -7.85 10.65 -24.82
CA GLY A 509 -7.72 9.95 -26.09
C GLY A 509 -8.05 10.80 -27.32
N THR A 510 -8.17 10.15 -28.47
CA THR A 510 -8.58 10.78 -29.74
C THR A 510 -9.41 9.81 -30.58
N THR A 511 -10.16 10.34 -31.55
CA THR A 511 -10.90 9.54 -32.53
C THR A 511 -10.26 9.63 -33.91
N ALA A 512 -10.46 8.57 -34.69
CA ALA A 512 -10.05 8.52 -36.10
C ALA A 512 -11.09 7.76 -36.93
N ASN A 513 -11.34 8.20 -38.17
CA ASN A 513 -12.32 7.58 -39.06
C ASN A 513 -11.61 6.65 -40.06
N ALA A 514 -12.02 5.40 -40.12
CA ALA A 514 -11.58 4.43 -41.09
C ALA A 514 -12.53 4.43 -42.31
N SER A 515 -12.03 4.78 -43.49
CA SER A 515 -12.79 4.78 -44.72
C SER A 515 -12.90 3.40 -45.37
N SER A 516 -12.12 2.45 -44.89
CA SER A 516 -12.17 1.03 -45.33
C SER A 516 -11.66 0.11 -44.22
N PRO A 517 -12.02 -1.18 -44.21
CA PRO A 517 -11.56 -2.16 -43.25
C PRO A 517 -10.02 -2.22 -43.12
N ASP A 518 -9.29 -2.10 -44.22
CA ASP A 518 -7.82 -2.15 -44.23
C ASP A 518 -7.19 -1.02 -43.40
N GLN A 519 -7.84 0.13 -43.22
CA GLN A 519 -7.34 1.25 -42.46
C GLN A 519 -7.47 1.05 -40.93
N VAL A 520 -8.34 0.16 -40.47
CA VAL A 520 -8.59 -0.06 -39.05
C VAL A 520 -7.27 -0.37 -38.32
N SER A 521 -6.51 -1.33 -38.83
CA SER A 521 -5.24 -1.74 -38.23
C SER A 521 -4.19 -0.65 -38.18
N ASP A 522 -4.10 0.20 -39.23
CA ASP A 522 -3.18 1.32 -39.27
C ASP A 522 -3.54 2.41 -38.24
N LEU A 523 -4.85 2.66 -38.05
CA LEU A 523 -5.35 3.59 -37.03
C LEU A 523 -5.17 3.06 -35.61
N VAL A 524 -5.34 1.76 -35.37
CA VAL A 524 -5.00 1.11 -34.09
C VAL A 524 -3.52 1.30 -33.78
N ASN A 525 -2.62 1.00 -34.72
CA ASN A 525 -1.18 1.23 -34.56
C ASN A 525 -0.85 2.71 -34.26
N LYS A 526 -1.56 3.62 -34.91
CA LYS A 526 -1.40 5.07 -34.66
C LYS A 526 -1.86 5.47 -33.27
N ALA A 527 -2.97 4.93 -32.76
CA ALA A 527 -3.46 5.18 -31.41
C ALA A 527 -2.44 4.68 -30.36
N ILE A 528 -1.97 3.43 -30.50
CA ILE A 528 -0.94 2.85 -29.63
C ILE A 528 0.35 3.67 -29.65
N SER A 529 0.84 4.02 -30.86
CA SER A 529 2.07 4.83 -31.00
C SER A 529 1.92 6.22 -30.42
N SER A 530 0.73 6.85 -30.56
CA SER A 530 0.44 8.15 -29.97
C SER A 530 0.56 8.09 -28.44
N GLU A 531 0.00 7.05 -27.81
CA GLU A 531 0.09 6.90 -26.36
C GLU A 531 1.52 6.62 -25.90
N LEU A 532 2.26 5.76 -26.62
CA LEU A 532 3.64 5.42 -26.28
C LEU A 532 4.57 6.63 -26.33
N ASN A 533 4.28 7.65 -27.14
CA ASN A 533 5.08 8.87 -27.24
C ASN A 533 4.77 9.92 -26.17
N LYS A 534 3.64 9.82 -25.45
CA LYS A 534 3.33 10.71 -24.32
C LYS A 534 4.31 10.47 -23.17
N PRO A 535 4.55 11.45 -22.27
CA PRO A 535 5.31 11.19 -21.04
C PRO A 535 4.66 10.09 -20.19
N PHE A 536 5.38 9.58 -19.22
CA PHE A 536 4.84 8.72 -18.18
C PHE A 536 4.50 9.57 -16.96
N ALA A 537 3.25 9.56 -16.54
CA ALA A 537 2.76 10.21 -15.33
C ALA A 537 2.54 9.15 -14.24
N TRP A 538 2.87 9.48 -12.98
CA TRP A 538 2.67 8.62 -11.83
C TRP A 538 2.55 9.43 -10.55
N ILE A 539 1.63 9.04 -9.66
CA ILE A 539 1.51 9.54 -8.29
C ILE A 539 1.71 8.34 -7.35
N GLN A 540 2.64 8.48 -6.40
CA GLN A 540 2.95 7.41 -5.44
C GLN A 540 1.93 7.40 -4.29
N GLY A 541 0.71 6.95 -4.56
CA GLY A 541 -0.38 6.81 -3.60
C GLY A 541 -0.72 5.34 -3.31
N PRO A 542 -1.87 5.07 -2.70
CA PRO A 542 -2.89 6.03 -2.23
C PRO A 542 -2.49 6.77 -0.95
N TYR A 543 -3.18 7.88 -0.61
CA TYR A 543 -2.90 8.67 0.61
C TYR A 543 -4.08 8.60 1.57
N VAL A 544 -3.76 8.56 2.86
CA VAL A 544 -4.73 8.67 3.97
C VAL A 544 -4.19 9.71 4.95
N ALA A 545 -5.03 10.63 5.39
CA ALA A 545 -4.63 11.66 6.35
C ALA A 545 -5.83 12.23 7.12
N LYS A 546 -5.52 12.95 8.20
CA LYS A 546 -6.48 13.72 8.97
C LYS A 546 -6.80 15.04 8.28
N VAL A 547 -8.05 15.50 8.41
CA VAL A 547 -8.44 16.85 8.00
C VAL A 547 -7.54 17.90 8.67
N GLY A 548 -6.94 18.77 7.86
CA GLY A 548 -6.04 19.82 8.31
C GLY A 548 -4.56 19.43 8.39
N ASP A 549 -4.23 18.16 8.27
CA ASP A 549 -2.83 17.72 8.21
C ASP A 549 -2.24 17.90 6.80
N PRO A 550 -0.95 18.21 6.70
CA PRO A 550 -0.27 18.30 5.42
C PRO A 550 -0.05 16.90 4.81
N VAL A 551 -0.41 16.74 3.53
CA VAL A 551 -0.16 15.53 2.73
C VAL A 551 0.95 15.82 1.73
N ASP A 552 2.07 15.11 1.84
CA ASP A 552 3.19 15.21 0.90
C ASP A 552 2.96 14.26 -0.28
N ILE A 553 2.64 14.82 -1.44
CA ILE A 553 2.28 14.08 -2.65
C ILE A 553 3.52 13.96 -3.54
N ASP A 554 3.87 12.74 -3.95
CA ASP A 554 5.09 12.44 -4.70
C ASP A 554 4.77 11.90 -6.11
N ALA A 555 5.22 12.64 -7.13
CA ALA A 555 5.17 12.24 -8.53
C ALA A 555 6.57 12.06 -9.15
N ALA A 556 7.60 11.84 -8.35
CA ALA A 556 8.99 11.80 -8.81
C ALA A 556 9.33 10.61 -9.73
N ALA A 557 8.47 9.59 -9.80
CA ALA A 557 8.58 8.51 -10.79
C ALA A 557 8.13 8.93 -12.20
N SER A 558 7.42 10.06 -12.34
CA SER A 558 7.03 10.60 -13.64
C SER A 558 8.26 10.99 -14.48
N HIS A 559 8.24 10.68 -15.77
CA HIS A 559 9.37 10.99 -16.67
C HIS A 559 8.94 11.24 -18.10
N ALA A 560 9.75 11.98 -18.84
CA ALA A 560 9.55 12.21 -20.26
C ALA A 560 10.02 10.98 -21.08
N VAL A 561 9.31 10.68 -22.16
CA VAL A 561 9.76 9.73 -23.19
C VAL A 561 10.75 10.42 -24.12
N SER A 562 10.59 11.73 -24.32
CA SER A 562 11.49 12.55 -25.12
C SER A 562 11.76 13.89 -24.44
N GLY A 563 13.02 14.29 -24.36
CA GLY A 563 13.42 15.55 -23.72
C GLY A 563 13.30 15.51 -22.19
N SER A 564 12.58 16.45 -21.60
CA SER A 564 12.37 16.57 -20.15
C SER A 564 10.93 16.95 -19.82
N LEU A 565 10.46 16.69 -18.61
CA LEU A 565 9.23 17.26 -18.10
C LEU A 565 9.40 18.74 -17.82
N THR A 566 8.42 19.54 -18.21
CA THR A 566 8.42 21.01 -18.11
C THR A 566 7.41 21.55 -17.12
N SER A 567 6.33 20.81 -16.82
CA SER A 567 5.33 21.18 -15.82
C SER A 567 4.69 19.97 -15.16
N TYR A 568 4.21 20.21 -13.93
CA TYR A 568 3.35 19.36 -13.14
C TYR A 568 2.12 20.18 -12.75
N GLU A 569 0.92 19.70 -13.05
CA GLU A 569 -0.35 20.37 -12.77
C GLU A 569 -1.19 19.42 -11.93
N TRP A 570 -1.68 19.92 -10.79
CA TRP A 570 -2.33 19.12 -9.75
C TRP A 570 -3.81 19.46 -9.66
N ASP A 571 -4.64 18.43 -9.59
CA ASP A 571 -6.09 18.45 -9.37
C ASP A 571 -6.37 17.77 -8.03
N PHE A 572 -6.69 18.55 -6.98
CA PHE A 572 -6.82 18.03 -5.62
C PHE A 572 -8.23 17.52 -5.29
N ASN A 573 -9.20 17.72 -6.17
CA ASN A 573 -10.59 17.33 -5.94
C ASN A 573 -11.11 16.30 -6.96
N GLY A 574 -10.30 15.90 -7.94
CA GLY A 574 -10.63 14.90 -8.95
C GLY A 574 -11.69 15.32 -9.97
N ASP A 575 -11.89 16.63 -10.16
CA ASP A 575 -12.90 17.14 -11.10
C ASP A 575 -12.37 17.33 -12.54
N GLY A 576 -11.06 17.09 -12.76
CA GLY A 576 -10.37 17.24 -14.03
C GLY A 576 -9.92 18.67 -14.31
N VAL A 577 -10.12 19.61 -13.39
CA VAL A 577 -9.61 20.99 -13.45
C VAL A 577 -8.40 21.10 -12.52
N TYR A 578 -7.28 21.59 -13.04
CA TYR A 578 -6.04 21.62 -12.27
C TYR A 578 -5.97 22.88 -11.42
N ASP A 579 -5.81 22.69 -10.11
CA ASP A 579 -5.80 23.74 -9.07
C ASP A 579 -4.45 24.44 -8.95
N GLU A 580 -3.35 23.70 -9.14
CA GLU A 580 -2.00 24.21 -8.97
C GLU A 580 -1.05 23.73 -10.08
N THR A 581 -0.10 24.61 -10.47
CA THR A 581 0.89 24.32 -11.51
C THR A 581 2.29 24.66 -11.02
N GLY A 582 3.24 23.75 -11.23
CA GLY A 582 4.63 23.94 -10.83
C GLY A 582 5.63 23.16 -11.69
N THR A 583 6.90 23.19 -11.30
CA THR A 583 7.98 22.42 -11.92
C THR A 583 8.55 21.34 -10.99
N SER A 584 8.10 21.31 -9.73
CA SER A 584 8.48 20.28 -8.77
C SER A 584 7.62 19.01 -8.95
N PRO A 585 8.22 17.83 -8.92
CA PRO A 585 7.47 16.57 -8.90
C PRO A 585 6.82 16.29 -7.54
N ARG A 586 7.03 17.14 -6.54
CA ARG A 586 6.49 16.98 -5.18
C ARG A 586 5.76 18.24 -4.76
N ILE A 587 4.65 18.05 -4.08
CA ILE A 587 3.81 19.12 -3.54
C ILE A 587 3.26 18.68 -2.19
N THR A 588 3.10 19.66 -1.28
CA THR A 588 2.38 19.45 -0.01
C THR A 588 1.03 20.12 -0.12
N HIS A 589 -0.05 19.38 0.11
CA HIS A 589 -1.42 19.91 0.11
C HIS A 589 -2.11 19.61 1.45
N THR A 590 -3.00 20.52 1.89
CA THR A 590 -3.79 20.36 3.12
C THR A 590 -5.27 20.41 2.78
N PHE A 591 -5.98 19.33 3.07
CA PHE A 591 -7.43 19.25 2.88
C PHE A 591 -8.13 19.86 4.09
N SER A 592 -9.00 20.83 3.85
CA SER A 592 -9.72 21.55 4.91
C SER A 592 -11.04 20.89 5.31
N GLN A 593 -11.44 19.82 4.64
CA GLN A 593 -12.68 19.05 4.86
C GLN A 593 -12.41 17.58 4.53
N GLU A 594 -13.26 16.68 5.02
CA GLU A 594 -13.27 15.29 4.63
C GLU A 594 -13.34 15.16 3.10
N PHE A 595 -12.56 14.24 2.56
CA PHE A 595 -12.50 13.96 1.13
C PHE A 595 -12.20 12.48 0.91
N SER A 596 -13.03 11.79 0.17
CA SER A 596 -12.75 10.43 -0.34
C SER A 596 -12.95 10.41 -1.85
N GLY A 597 -11.86 10.21 -2.58
CA GLY A 597 -11.88 10.28 -4.04
C GLY A 597 -10.48 10.18 -4.63
N VAL A 598 -10.31 10.66 -5.85
CA VAL A 598 -9.00 10.69 -6.50
C VAL A 598 -8.47 12.11 -6.60
N ILE A 599 -7.15 12.26 -6.51
CA ILE A 599 -6.44 13.44 -6.96
C ILE A 599 -5.77 13.15 -8.30
N GLY A 600 -5.58 14.18 -9.12
CA GLY A 600 -5.02 14.07 -10.47
C GLY A 600 -3.70 14.82 -10.62
N LEU A 601 -2.88 14.32 -11.52
CA LEU A 601 -1.64 14.93 -11.97
C LEU A 601 -1.63 14.97 -13.50
N ARG A 602 -1.35 16.13 -14.09
CA ARG A 602 -0.96 16.24 -15.49
C ARG A 602 0.50 16.64 -15.59
N VAL A 603 1.29 15.86 -16.31
CA VAL A 603 2.67 16.24 -16.65
C VAL A 603 2.78 16.61 -18.12
N THR A 604 3.63 17.60 -18.42
CA THR A 604 3.91 18.05 -19.79
C THR A 604 5.39 17.86 -20.10
N GLN A 605 5.71 17.23 -21.22
CA GLN A 605 7.10 17.14 -21.70
C GLN A 605 7.45 18.26 -22.69
N SER A 606 8.72 18.42 -22.98
CA SER A 606 9.27 19.58 -23.73
C SER A 606 8.76 19.74 -25.17
N ASP A 607 8.18 18.72 -25.78
CA ASP A 607 7.52 18.77 -27.08
C ASP A 607 6.03 19.13 -27.00
N GLY A 608 5.52 19.39 -25.79
CA GLY A 608 4.13 19.78 -25.52
C GLY A 608 3.16 18.62 -25.34
N GLN A 609 3.61 17.35 -25.42
CA GLN A 609 2.76 16.21 -25.12
C GLN A 609 2.53 16.08 -23.62
N THR A 610 1.34 15.61 -23.24
CA THR A 610 0.90 15.50 -21.85
C THR A 610 0.46 14.08 -21.53
N ALA A 611 0.59 13.70 -20.26
CA ALA A 611 -0.03 12.50 -19.68
C ALA A 611 -0.63 12.83 -18.32
N VAL A 612 -1.59 12.01 -17.89
CA VAL A 612 -2.31 12.17 -16.64
C VAL A 612 -2.14 10.92 -15.80
N ALA A 613 -2.02 11.08 -14.49
CA ALA A 613 -2.11 10.01 -13.50
C ALA A 613 -3.09 10.41 -12.40
N THR A 614 -3.69 9.43 -11.73
CA THR A 614 -4.54 9.65 -10.57
C THR A 614 -4.17 8.70 -9.44
N THR A 615 -4.51 9.06 -8.22
CA THR A 615 -4.40 8.17 -7.07
C THR A 615 -5.51 8.43 -6.07
N GLN A 616 -5.91 7.40 -5.34
CA GLN A 616 -6.91 7.52 -4.28
C GLN A 616 -6.37 8.35 -3.11
N VAL A 617 -7.22 9.18 -2.54
CA VAL A 617 -7.00 9.94 -1.30
C VAL A 617 -8.22 9.80 -0.42
N ASP A 618 -8.00 9.45 0.84
CA ASP A 618 -9.03 9.36 1.87
C ASP A 618 -8.64 10.24 3.05
N ILE A 619 -9.40 11.31 3.27
CA ILE A 619 -9.20 12.29 4.35
C ILE A 619 -10.41 12.21 5.25
N THR A 620 -10.19 11.80 6.51
CA THR A 620 -11.23 11.68 7.54
C THR A 620 -10.94 12.63 8.71
N ASP A 621 -11.90 12.79 9.62
CA ASP A 621 -11.77 13.70 10.76
C ASP A 621 -10.54 13.40 11.63
N ASP A 622 -10.14 12.14 11.74
CA ASP A 622 -9.01 11.68 12.55
C ASP A 622 -7.90 10.94 11.78
N GLY A 623 -8.15 10.60 10.52
CA GLY A 623 -7.13 10.04 9.61
C GLY A 623 -7.04 8.52 9.60
N ASP A 624 -8.08 7.80 10.00
CA ASP A 624 -8.10 6.34 10.02
C ASP A 624 -8.90 5.68 8.87
N ASN A 625 -9.36 6.48 7.92
CA ASN A 625 -10.16 6.02 6.78
C ASN A 625 -11.51 5.37 7.18
N THR A 626 -12.04 5.70 8.36
CA THR A 626 -13.38 5.32 8.78
C THR A 626 -14.25 6.56 8.80
N PRO A 627 -15.38 6.60 8.06
CA PRO A 627 -16.29 7.73 8.11
C PRO A 627 -16.84 7.92 9.53
N ARG A 628 -16.94 9.17 9.97
CA ARG A 628 -17.35 9.55 11.33
C ARG A 628 -18.62 8.87 11.84
N ASP A 629 -19.57 8.55 10.98
CA ASP A 629 -20.84 7.90 11.33
C ASP A 629 -20.73 6.37 11.50
N GLN A 630 -19.58 5.79 11.19
CA GLN A 630 -19.24 4.36 11.32
C GLN A 630 -18.06 4.12 12.26
N ASP A 631 -17.46 5.18 12.77
CA ASP A 631 -16.27 5.18 13.58
C ASP A 631 -16.62 5.08 15.07
N ASN A 632 -16.03 4.13 15.77
CA ASN A 632 -16.21 3.92 17.20
C ASN A 632 -15.32 4.83 18.07
N CYS A 633 -14.37 5.57 17.45
CA CYS A 633 -13.56 6.62 18.07
C CYS A 633 -13.45 7.88 17.18
N PRO A 634 -14.52 8.62 16.89
CA PRO A 634 -14.60 9.62 15.81
C PRO A 634 -13.62 10.80 15.87
N ASP A 635 -12.84 10.95 16.90
CA ASP A 635 -11.86 12.02 17.10
C ASP A 635 -10.44 11.48 17.34
N VAL A 636 -10.27 10.14 17.39
CA VAL A 636 -9.00 9.45 17.68
C VAL A 636 -8.80 8.33 16.68
N SER A 637 -7.77 8.46 15.85
CA SER A 637 -7.44 7.48 14.81
C SER A 637 -7.30 6.06 15.38
N ASN A 638 -8.09 5.13 14.88
CA ASN A 638 -8.07 3.72 15.28
C ASN A 638 -8.43 2.80 14.11
N TRP A 639 -7.52 2.66 13.16
CA TRP A 639 -7.70 1.91 11.91
C TRP A 639 -8.40 0.55 12.06
N GLY A 640 -8.05 -0.21 13.10
CA GLY A 640 -8.61 -1.53 13.40
C GLY A 640 -10.03 -1.51 13.96
N GLN A 641 -10.54 -0.35 14.41
CA GLN A 641 -11.85 -0.19 15.04
C GLN A 641 -12.08 -1.21 16.17
N THR A 642 -11.01 -1.50 16.95
CA THR A 642 -11.06 -2.48 18.03
C THR A 642 -11.91 -1.97 19.19
N ASP A 643 -12.63 -2.90 19.85
CA ASP A 643 -13.50 -2.69 21.01
C ASP A 643 -13.46 -4.00 21.81
N TYR A 644 -12.53 -4.06 22.77
CA TYR A 644 -12.20 -5.31 23.49
C TYR A 644 -13.31 -5.76 24.43
N ASP A 645 -14.00 -4.82 25.09
CA ASP A 645 -15.07 -5.15 26.03
C ASP A 645 -16.47 -5.09 25.40
N ASN A 646 -16.56 -4.67 24.13
CA ASN A 646 -17.75 -4.61 23.29
C ASN A 646 -18.84 -3.68 23.84
N ASP A 647 -18.45 -2.54 24.37
CA ASP A 647 -19.41 -1.53 24.87
C ASP A 647 -19.81 -0.50 23.79
N GLY A 648 -19.16 -0.50 22.63
CA GLY A 648 -19.43 0.35 21.46
C GLY A 648 -18.58 1.62 21.41
N VAL A 649 -17.62 1.78 22.32
CA VAL A 649 -16.56 2.77 22.29
C VAL A 649 -15.27 2.05 21.88
N GLY A 650 -14.54 2.57 20.93
CA GLY A 650 -13.28 1.95 20.51
C GLY A 650 -12.22 2.08 21.61
N ASP A 651 -11.39 1.07 21.70
CA ASP A 651 -10.37 0.94 22.75
C ASP A 651 -9.46 2.16 22.88
N GLU A 652 -9.16 2.86 21.76
CA GLU A 652 -8.26 4.02 21.71
C GLU A 652 -8.85 5.25 22.39
N CYS A 653 -10.16 5.37 22.41
CA CYS A 653 -10.88 6.50 23.03
C CYS A 653 -11.64 6.09 24.30
N ASP A 654 -11.61 4.78 24.69
CA ASP A 654 -12.27 4.29 25.87
C ASP A 654 -11.39 4.48 27.13
N PRO A 655 -11.92 5.15 28.19
CA PRO A 655 -11.23 5.27 29.47
C PRO A 655 -10.99 3.95 30.20
N ASP A 656 -11.76 2.88 29.90
CA ASP A 656 -11.66 1.55 30.54
C ASP A 656 -11.85 0.43 29.50
N PRO A 657 -10.91 0.25 28.57
CA PRO A 657 -11.03 -0.68 27.45
C PRO A 657 -10.98 -2.17 27.87
N GLY A 658 -11.18 -2.47 29.14
CA GLY A 658 -11.28 -3.84 29.66
C GLY A 658 -9.97 -4.64 29.67
N PHE A 659 -8.83 -4.06 29.30
CA PHE A 659 -7.55 -4.79 29.24
C PHE A 659 -7.02 -5.20 30.63
N PRO A 660 -6.36 -6.37 30.73
CA PRO A 660 -5.67 -6.75 31.96
C PRO A 660 -4.53 -5.77 32.30
N THR A 661 -4.68 -5.05 33.41
CA THR A 661 -3.65 -4.12 33.92
C THR A 661 -2.65 -4.79 34.87
N GLN A 662 -2.84 -6.07 35.20
CA GLN A 662 -2.04 -6.83 36.14
C GLN A 662 -1.84 -8.27 35.65
N ASP A 663 -0.74 -8.88 36.07
CA ASP A 663 -0.50 -10.30 35.84
C ASP A 663 -1.49 -11.21 36.53
N LYS A 664 -1.66 -12.40 35.97
CA LYS A 664 -2.39 -13.49 36.65
C LYS A 664 -1.76 -13.78 38.02
N PRO A 665 -2.57 -14.17 39.03
CA PRO A 665 -2.03 -14.54 40.34
C PRO A 665 -0.93 -15.61 40.22
N GLY A 666 0.22 -15.39 40.86
CA GLY A 666 1.36 -16.29 40.83
C GLY A 666 2.38 -16.07 39.71
N VAL A 667 2.10 -15.18 38.76
CA VAL A 667 3.11 -14.75 37.77
C VAL A 667 3.87 -13.56 38.31
N CYS A 668 5.19 -13.58 38.18
CA CYS A 668 6.01 -12.43 38.48
C CYS A 668 7.21 -12.29 37.55
N VAL A 669 7.67 -11.05 37.40
CA VAL A 669 8.92 -10.71 36.69
C VAL A 669 10.02 -10.44 37.72
N VAL A 670 11.11 -11.17 37.61
CA VAL A 670 12.22 -11.10 38.58
C VAL A 670 12.85 -9.70 38.50
N GLY A 671 12.97 -9.05 39.67
CA GLY A 671 13.45 -7.69 39.80
C GLY A 671 12.36 -6.61 39.82
N GLU A 672 11.10 -6.96 39.55
CA GLU A 672 9.97 -6.03 39.55
C GLU A 672 8.94 -6.34 40.64
N ASN A 673 8.19 -7.40 40.47
CA ASN A 673 7.12 -7.82 41.36
C ASN A 673 7.42 -9.19 42.07
N CYS A 674 8.57 -9.81 41.72
CA CYS A 674 9.11 -10.93 42.47
C CYS A 674 10.16 -10.47 43.50
N PRO A 675 10.27 -11.12 44.69
CA PRO A 675 11.41 -10.92 45.56
C PRO A 675 12.72 -11.29 44.84
N PRO A 676 13.82 -10.56 45.08
CA PRO A 676 15.14 -11.00 44.61
C PRO A 676 15.46 -12.38 45.17
N ASP A 677 16.06 -13.23 44.34
CA ASP A 677 16.41 -14.61 44.65
C ASP A 677 17.26 -14.69 45.94
N SER A 678 16.66 -14.99 47.03
CA SER A 678 17.38 -15.41 48.22
C SER A 678 17.79 -16.87 48.00
N GLY A 679 18.93 -17.06 47.33
CA GLY A 679 19.48 -18.38 47.06
C GLY A 679 19.72 -19.16 48.34
N THR A 680 18.74 -19.94 48.77
CA THR A 680 18.90 -21.12 49.62
C THR A 680 17.62 -21.95 49.55
N PRO A 681 17.70 -23.25 49.31
CA PRO A 681 16.54 -24.12 49.45
C PRO A 681 16.28 -24.34 50.97
N SER A 682 15.21 -23.75 51.49
CA SER A 682 14.75 -24.03 52.83
C SER A 682 13.99 -25.36 52.81
N THR A 683 14.72 -26.43 53.18
CA THR A 683 14.14 -27.64 53.74
C THR A 683 13.98 -27.43 55.26
N GLN A 684 12.81 -27.13 55.72
CA GLN A 684 12.47 -27.46 57.09
C GLN A 684 10.95 -27.68 57.29
N PRO A 685 10.59 -28.71 58.07
CA PRO A 685 9.21 -29.13 58.19
C PRO A 685 8.47 -28.37 59.29
N THR A 686 7.19 -28.27 59.11
CA THR A 686 6.19 -27.79 60.08
C THR A 686 6.31 -28.42 61.47
N PRO A 687 6.06 -27.66 62.52
CA PRO A 687 5.34 -28.19 63.67
C PRO A 687 3.99 -27.51 63.88
N ALA A 688 3.07 -28.32 64.30
CA ALA A 688 1.69 -27.99 64.60
C ALA A 688 1.51 -27.46 66.05
N LEU A 689 0.37 -26.75 66.19
CA LEU A 689 -0.46 -26.63 67.42
C LEU A 689 -0.08 -25.64 68.53
N SER A 690 -0.93 -24.65 68.73
CA SER A 690 -1.94 -24.47 69.79
C SER A 690 -2.21 -22.97 69.95
N GLY A 691 -3.42 -22.53 69.87
CA GLY A 691 -4.50 -22.62 70.82
C GLY A 691 -4.74 -21.29 71.46
N GLY A 692 -5.90 -20.67 71.30
CA GLY A 692 -6.36 -19.70 72.31
C GLY A 692 -7.11 -18.42 71.76
N SER A 693 -8.45 -18.63 71.72
CA SER A 693 -9.49 -17.68 72.19
C SER A 693 -9.68 -16.28 71.60
N THR A 694 -10.79 -16.11 70.96
CA THR A 694 -11.74 -15.00 70.85
C THR A 694 -11.84 -14.04 72.05
N PRO A 695 -12.42 -12.82 71.98
CA PRO A 695 -13.73 -12.57 71.37
C PRO A 695 -13.92 -11.26 70.59
N THR A 696 -14.98 -11.30 69.81
CA THR A 696 -15.77 -10.19 69.25
C THR A 696 -16.37 -9.26 70.33
N PRO A 697 -16.79 -7.99 70.03
CA PRO A 697 -18.15 -7.79 69.58
C PRO A 697 -18.30 -6.72 68.48
N ALA A 698 -19.15 -7.01 67.59
CA ALA A 698 -20.33 -6.43 67.03
C ALA A 698 -20.72 -4.99 67.41
N VAL A 699 -21.14 -4.23 66.43
CA VAL A 699 -22.46 -3.56 66.32
C VAL A 699 -22.60 -2.95 64.90
N ALA A 700 -23.65 -3.36 64.19
CA ALA A 700 -24.32 -2.74 63.06
C ALA A 700 -25.32 -1.67 63.57
N PRO A 701 -26.23 -1.04 62.81
CA PRO A 701 -26.52 -1.08 61.38
C PRO A 701 -26.84 0.29 60.72
N ALA A 702 -27.21 0.20 59.49
CA ALA A 702 -27.73 1.19 58.53
C ALA A 702 -28.91 2.07 59.03
N PRO A 703 -29.31 3.09 58.23
CA PRO A 703 -30.55 2.87 57.53
C PRO A 703 -30.59 3.28 56.03
N THR A 704 -31.25 2.44 55.32
CA THR A 704 -31.98 2.54 54.07
C THR A 704 -32.75 3.84 53.90
N GLN A 705 -32.76 4.44 52.74
CA GLN A 705 -33.89 5.10 52.13
C GLN A 705 -33.93 4.94 50.62
N THR A 706 -34.97 4.29 50.16
CA THR A 706 -35.51 4.21 48.80
C THR A 706 -36.66 5.19 48.65
N PRO A 707 -37.35 5.31 47.53
CA PRO A 707 -37.04 6.12 46.36
C PRO A 707 -38.15 7.17 46.10
N THR A 708 -37.95 8.06 45.20
CA THR A 708 -39.11 8.83 44.64
C THR A 708 -39.00 8.94 43.13
N ALA A 709 -40.10 8.59 42.50
CA ALA A 709 -40.33 8.45 41.08
C ALA A 709 -40.56 9.77 40.35
N SER A 710 -40.13 9.78 39.09
CA SER A 710 -40.70 10.36 37.86
C SER A 710 -41.18 11.81 37.82
N PRO A 711 -41.10 12.51 36.68
CA PRO A 711 -42.03 12.20 35.61
C PRO A 711 -41.46 12.22 34.17
N THR A 712 -42.00 11.32 33.38
CA THR A 712 -42.16 11.26 31.94
C THR A 712 -42.45 12.62 31.29
N THR A 713 -41.67 12.96 30.25
CA THR A 713 -42.15 13.86 29.18
C THR A 713 -41.93 13.16 27.82
N THR A 714 -43.05 12.83 27.23
CA THR A 714 -43.24 12.43 25.85
C THR A 714 -42.75 13.52 24.89
N ALA A 715 -41.79 13.23 24.03
CA ALA A 715 -41.49 14.03 22.85
C ALA A 715 -41.86 13.25 21.57
N SER A 716 -42.66 13.97 20.81
CA SER A 716 -43.35 13.61 19.58
C SER A 716 -42.34 13.24 18.47
N LYS A 717 -42.55 12.10 17.83
CA LYS A 717 -41.91 11.69 16.58
C LYS A 717 -42.38 12.56 15.41
N ARG A 718 -41.46 13.23 14.73
CA ARG A 718 -41.62 13.68 13.35
C ARG A 718 -40.93 12.65 12.40
N PRO A 719 -41.54 12.34 11.27
CA PRO A 719 -40.93 11.36 10.34
C PRO A 719 -39.84 12.03 9.47
N LEU A 720 -38.71 11.35 9.35
CA LEU A 720 -37.65 11.63 8.39
C LEU A 720 -38.02 11.12 7.00
N PRO A 721 -37.55 11.75 5.93
CA PRO A 721 -37.83 11.28 4.57
C PRO A 721 -36.98 10.07 4.22
N ASN A 722 -37.62 9.11 3.59
CA ASN A 722 -37.11 7.88 3.05
C ASN A 722 -36.10 8.16 1.91
N THR A 723 -34.82 7.84 2.10
CA THR A 723 -33.90 7.52 1.01
C THR A 723 -33.21 6.21 1.34
N GLY A 724 -33.97 5.14 1.27
CA GLY A 724 -33.43 3.80 1.30
C GLY A 724 -33.52 3.22 -0.08
N THR A 725 -32.40 2.72 -0.57
CA THR A 725 -32.36 1.50 -1.42
C THR A 725 -30.92 1.33 -1.91
N ASN A 726 -30.23 0.28 -1.41
CA ASN A 726 -29.42 -0.60 -2.26
C ASN A 726 -28.75 -1.76 -1.49
N ALA A 727 -28.64 -1.72 -0.17
CA ALA A 727 -28.04 -2.84 0.58
C ALA A 727 -28.87 -4.14 0.54
N SER A 728 -30.20 -4.06 0.40
CA SER A 728 -31.07 -5.25 0.38
C SER A 728 -31.00 -6.07 -0.92
N ARG A 729 -30.47 -5.52 -2.01
CA ARG A 729 -30.35 -6.25 -3.28
C ARG A 729 -29.08 -7.09 -3.40
N LEU A 730 -28.01 -6.74 -2.73
CA LEU A 730 -26.76 -7.52 -2.71
C LEU A 730 -26.87 -8.78 -1.85
N ILE A 731 -27.62 -8.74 -0.76
CA ILE A 731 -27.86 -9.91 0.11
C ILE A 731 -28.79 -10.94 -0.60
N ALA A 732 -29.76 -10.48 -1.40
CA ALA A 732 -30.63 -11.36 -2.16
C ALA A 732 -29.90 -12.11 -3.30
N LEU A 733 -28.89 -11.50 -3.91
CA LEU A 733 -28.07 -12.14 -4.96
C LEU A 733 -27.08 -13.16 -4.39
N ALA A 734 -26.54 -12.93 -3.20
CA ALA A 734 -25.66 -13.89 -2.54
C ALA A 734 -26.41 -15.16 -2.07
N ILE A 735 -27.66 -15.02 -1.61
CA ILE A 735 -28.50 -16.16 -1.20
C ILE A 735 -28.97 -16.96 -2.44
N LEU A 736 -29.23 -16.31 -3.56
CA LEU A 736 -29.61 -17.01 -4.80
C LEU A 736 -28.42 -17.78 -5.41
N GLY A 737 -27.20 -17.27 -5.29
CA GLY A 737 -25.97 -17.95 -5.72
C GLY A 737 -25.64 -19.22 -4.91
N LEU A 738 -25.92 -19.19 -3.61
CA LEU A 738 -25.72 -20.36 -2.73
C LEU A 738 -26.77 -21.47 -2.96
N LEU A 739 -28.00 -21.12 -3.29
CA LEU A 739 -29.07 -22.09 -3.59
C LEU A 739 -28.88 -22.78 -4.95
N THR A 740 -28.35 -22.08 -5.95
CA THR A 740 -28.05 -22.65 -7.27
C THR A 740 -26.78 -23.52 -7.25
N GLY A 741 -25.77 -23.16 -6.45
CA GLY A 741 -24.57 -23.98 -6.25
C GLY A 741 -24.88 -25.35 -5.59
N ALA A 742 -25.78 -25.38 -4.61
CA ALA A 742 -26.20 -26.62 -3.95
C ALA A 742 -27.01 -27.54 -4.86
N ALA A 743 -27.82 -26.98 -5.77
CA ALA A 743 -28.61 -27.75 -6.74
C ALA A 743 -27.72 -28.41 -7.81
N VAL A 744 -26.67 -27.76 -8.27
CA VAL A 744 -25.73 -28.32 -9.27
C VAL A 744 -24.87 -29.43 -8.64
N LEU A 745 -24.48 -29.33 -7.38
CA LEU A 745 -23.75 -30.39 -6.66
C LEU A 745 -24.63 -31.63 -6.39
N HIS A 746 -25.92 -31.43 -6.17
CA HIS A 746 -26.86 -32.55 -5.98
C HIS A 746 -27.22 -33.28 -7.30
N TYR A 747 -27.26 -32.57 -8.41
CA TYR A 747 -27.49 -33.15 -9.73
C TYR A 747 -26.27 -33.95 -10.23
N ARG A 748 -25.04 -33.50 -9.99
CA ARG A 748 -23.84 -34.25 -10.35
C ARG A 748 -23.63 -35.54 -9.56
N ARG A 749 -24.15 -35.67 -8.33
CA ARG A 749 -24.11 -36.91 -7.56
C ARG A 749 -25.13 -37.98 -8.01
N LYS A 750 -26.14 -37.63 -8.81
CA LYS A 750 -27.15 -38.59 -9.35
C LYS A 750 -26.83 -39.12 -10.73
N VAL A 751 -25.80 -38.63 -11.41
CA VAL A 751 -25.40 -39.05 -12.76
C VAL A 751 -24.14 -39.95 -12.72
N THR A 752 -23.54 -40.18 -11.56
CA THR A 752 -22.38 -41.08 -11.40
C THR A 752 -22.63 -42.21 -10.39
N SER A 753 -23.86 -42.65 -10.19
CA SER A 753 -24.19 -43.92 -9.51
C SER A 753 -25.03 -44.80 -10.41
#